data_efd06336a4695fb52b574c32dd00bd26
#
_entry.id   efd06336a4695fb52b574c32dd00bd26
#
_cell.length_a   1.000
_cell.length_b   1.000
_cell.length_c   1.000
_cell.angle_alpha   90.00
_cell.angle_beta   90.00
_cell.angle_gamma   90.00
#
_symmetry.space_group_name_H-M   'P 1'
#
loop_
_entity.id
_entity.type
_entity.pdbx_description
1 polymer ?
#
loop_
_entity_poly.entity_id
_entity_poly.type
_entity_poly.pdbx_seq_one_letter_code
_entity_poly.pdbx_strand_id
1 'polypeptide(L)'
;MPIEWDAPTRELHLHNGRVSHVMRVLGNGWLGHLHLGGPLRPGRSYAHLGPAAFTGFANRPADPVALEYPTTGSGDYRVPAIVVEQPDGSTLLDLAYVGHRITSGKPGLGPLPATYVEDPAEADTVEIDLVDVPSGLHAILAYTIFRDLPVVARSVRLRNDGAAALRVGTAMSASLDLPDADWVLVQLSGAWARERHVVERRLAPGRASVSSERGASSAQHNPFVVLRRPATTEEAGEAYGLSLVYSGDFLAEVEVDSFGTARARLGIDPTHFTWTLEPGAELVLPEAVLAWTDEGLGALSDTYHRLYRERLARGQWRDAPRPVLVNNWEGTYFDFTADRLVEMAEVAADLGIELFVLDDGWFGERDDDDSSLGDWHVDRRKLPGGLEDVAGRIEALGMRFGLWIEPEMVSPRSRLFEQHPEWALGVPGRPRTEQRRQLVLDMARPEVVDHLFGVLSGILASAPISYVKWDMNRSMTEAYSTALPPEHQGELRHRYILGVYDLYARLTTAFPGILFESCASGGGRFDPGMLAYAPQAWTSDDTDAIERLRIQWGTSLAYPLSSMGAHVSAVPNHQVGRVTPLATRAAVAFFGVFGYELDTTALTEHERREVAAQVAFYKRHRDVLQLGRFVRLRSPFDGDGTEAAWMAISGDRRRAVVGAYRVLDRPYDGPSRLRLRGLDPALAYRVAPWPDGGDAVDRANARVRGGDDLMAAGLTLRVGPFDPVARADYGARIFVLEAVAEA
;
A
#
# COMPACT_ATOMS: atom_id res chain seq x y z
N MET A 1 22.69 -9.13 20.96
CA MET A 1 21.58 -9.55 20.10
C MET A 1 20.48 -8.50 20.26
N PRO A 2 19.71 -8.17 19.24
CA PRO A 2 18.60 -7.22 19.34
C PRO A 2 17.43 -7.68 20.24
N ILE A 3 17.46 -8.93 20.71
CA ILE A 3 16.45 -9.49 21.62
C ILE A 3 17.14 -10.07 22.83
N GLU A 4 16.75 -9.58 24.02
CA GLU A 4 17.28 -10.02 25.32
C GLU A 4 16.15 -10.60 26.19
N TRP A 5 16.42 -11.72 26.86
CA TRP A 5 15.56 -12.27 27.89
C TRP A 5 16.25 -12.14 29.26
N ASP A 6 15.62 -11.40 30.17
CA ASP A 6 16.05 -11.34 31.57
C ASP A 6 15.20 -12.29 32.42
N ALA A 7 15.75 -13.44 32.76
CA ALA A 7 15.05 -14.48 33.52
C ALA A 7 14.63 -14.05 34.95
N PRO A 8 15.45 -13.28 35.72
CA PRO A 8 15.06 -12.80 37.05
C PRO A 8 13.82 -11.88 37.03
N THR A 9 13.72 -10.97 36.07
CA THR A 9 12.59 -10.02 35.95
C THR A 9 11.47 -10.55 35.06
N ARG A 10 11.74 -11.62 34.31
CA ARG A 10 10.87 -12.21 33.27
C ARG A 10 10.52 -11.20 32.18
N GLU A 11 11.49 -10.38 31.78
CA GLU A 11 11.34 -9.35 30.73
C GLU A 11 11.97 -9.79 29.43
N LEU A 12 11.29 -9.53 28.32
CA LEU A 12 11.78 -9.56 26.95
C LEU A 12 12.00 -8.12 26.46
N HIS A 13 13.20 -7.82 25.98
CA HIS A 13 13.53 -6.52 25.42
C HIS A 13 14.04 -6.68 23.98
N LEU A 14 13.24 -6.23 23.02
CA LEU A 14 13.62 -6.09 21.61
C LEU A 14 14.14 -4.67 21.40
N HIS A 15 15.33 -4.50 20.82
CA HIS A 15 15.93 -3.17 20.61
C HIS A 15 16.90 -3.17 19.43
N ASN A 16 17.00 -2.04 18.73
CA ASN A 16 17.98 -1.83 17.66
C ASN A 16 18.67 -0.45 17.73
N GLY A 17 18.52 0.26 18.86
CA GLY A 17 19.04 1.61 19.03
C GLY A 17 18.16 2.73 18.44
N ARG A 18 17.07 2.37 17.74
CA ARG A 18 16.11 3.32 17.16
C ARG A 18 14.70 3.14 17.74
N VAL A 19 14.34 1.90 18.04
CA VAL A 19 13.08 1.52 18.67
C VAL A 19 13.35 0.46 19.74
N SER A 20 12.54 0.46 20.79
CA SER A 20 12.50 -0.60 21.81
C SER A 20 11.09 -1.12 22.00
N HIS A 21 10.95 -2.43 22.13
CA HIS A 21 9.73 -3.09 22.57
C HIS A 21 10.05 -3.93 23.81
N VAL A 22 9.41 -3.63 24.93
CA VAL A 22 9.62 -4.33 26.20
C VAL A 22 8.32 -4.98 26.66
N MET A 23 8.40 -6.27 26.95
CA MET A 23 7.31 -7.10 27.43
C MET A 23 7.71 -7.80 28.72
N ARG A 24 6.75 -8.17 29.55
CA ARG A 24 7.00 -8.89 30.80
C ARG A 24 5.99 -9.99 31.05
N VAL A 25 6.45 -11.17 31.45
CA VAL A 25 5.56 -12.20 31.95
C VAL A 25 5.17 -11.86 33.39
N LEU A 26 3.90 -11.55 33.61
CA LEU A 26 3.33 -11.11 34.89
C LEU A 26 3.23 -12.27 35.90
N GLY A 27 2.93 -11.96 37.15
CA GLY A 27 2.84 -12.95 38.21
C GLY A 27 1.74 -14.01 38.03
N ASN A 28 0.70 -13.71 37.27
CA ASN A 28 -0.37 -14.62 36.88
C ASN A 28 -0.10 -15.40 35.59
N GLY A 29 1.04 -15.19 34.95
CA GLY A 29 1.42 -15.84 33.69
C GLY A 29 1.05 -15.04 32.43
N TRP A 30 0.31 -13.96 32.52
CA TRP A 30 -0.04 -13.13 31.36
C TRP A 30 1.19 -12.42 30.79
N LEU A 31 1.15 -12.13 29.48
CA LEU A 31 2.19 -11.35 28.80
C LEU A 31 1.79 -9.86 28.82
N GLY A 32 2.40 -9.10 29.72
CA GLY A 32 2.20 -7.67 29.86
C GLY A 32 3.01 -6.87 28.85
N HIS A 33 2.41 -5.80 28.36
CA HIS A 33 3.07 -4.75 27.56
C HIS A 33 3.69 -3.73 28.51
N LEU A 34 4.97 -3.40 28.33
CA LEU A 34 5.63 -2.35 29.11
C LEU A 34 5.97 -1.12 28.30
N HIS A 35 6.45 -1.30 27.06
CA HIS A 35 6.86 -0.19 26.21
C HIS A 35 6.98 -0.64 24.75
N LEU A 36 6.47 0.15 23.82
CA LEU A 36 6.89 0.21 22.42
C LEU A 36 7.09 1.67 22.07
N GLY A 37 8.29 2.04 21.58
CA GLY A 37 8.58 3.45 21.30
C GLY A 37 10.08 3.72 21.21
N GLY A 38 10.49 4.91 21.66
CA GLY A 38 11.87 5.36 21.64
C GLY A 38 12.84 4.37 22.30
N PRO A 39 14.13 4.41 21.90
CA PRO A 39 15.10 3.42 22.31
C PRO A 39 15.39 3.48 23.82
N LEU A 40 15.25 2.34 24.47
CA LEU A 40 15.62 2.11 25.87
C LEU A 40 16.97 1.37 25.93
N ARG A 41 17.74 1.60 27.00
CA ARG A 41 19.06 0.96 27.17
C ARG A 41 18.91 -0.53 27.52
N PRO A 42 19.56 -1.45 26.78
CA PRO A 42 19.54 -2.87 27.09
C PRO A 42 20.21 -3.18 28.44
N GLY A 43 19.97 -4.37 28.99
CA GLY A 43 20.56 -4.84 30.26
C GLY A 43 19.99 -4.15 31.51
N ARG A 44 18.81 -3.53 31.43
CA ARG A 44 18.10 -2.91 32.56
C ARG A 44 16.68 -3.45 32.65
N SER A 45 16.15 -3.54 33.88
CA SER A 45 14.74 -3.85 34.10
C SER A 45 13.88 -2.60 33.93
N TYR A 46 12.74 -2.81 33.29
CA TYR A 46 11.69 -1.81 33.05
C TYR A 46 10.39 -2.18 33.76
N ALA A 47 10.45 -3.09 34.75
CA ALA A 47 9.30 -3.55 35.54
C ALA A 47 8.49 -2.40 36.14
N HIS A 48 9.09 -1.24 36.39
CA HIS A 48 8.44 -0.05 36.94
C HIS A 48 7.45 0.62 35.95
N LEU A 49 7.52 0.29 34.66
CA LEU A 49 6.55 0.72 33.65
C LEU A 49 5.28 -0.14 33.64
N GLY A 50 5.33 -1.32 34.29
CA GLY A 50 4.19 -2.20 34.44
C GLY A 50 3.14 -1.66 35.41
N PRO A 51 1.98 -2.34 35.49
CA PRO A 51 0.89 -1.90 36.34
C PRO A 51 1.34 -1.82 37.80
N ALA A 52 1.14 -0.65 38.42
CA ALA A 52 1.26 -0.51 39.87
C ALA A 52 0.19 -1.39 40.56
N ALA A 53 0.49 -1.83 41.79
CA ALA A 53 -0.51 -2.55 42.60
C ALA A 53 -1.72 -1.62 42.79
N PHE A 54 -2.79 -1.88 42.05
CA PHE A 54 -4.02 -1.11 42.15
C PHE A 54 -4.89 -1.68 43.27
N THR A 55 -5.10 -0.89 44.29
CA THR A 55 -6.02 -1.18 45.40
C THR A 55 -7.29 -0.37 45.21
N GLY A 56 -8.12 -0.75 44.23
CA GLY A 56 -9.43 -0.14 44.00
C GLY A 56 -10.54 -0.81 44.80
N PHE A 57 -11.72 -0.18 44.81
CA PHE A 57 -12.92 -0.66 45.49
C PHE A 57 -13.37 -2.06 45.00
N ALA A 58 -12.98 -2.48 43.79
CA ALA A 58 -13.35 -3.72 43.14
C ALA A 58 -12.27 -4.82 43.15
N ASN A 59 -11.31 -4.77 44.03
CA ASN A 59 -10.32 -5.83 44.33
C ASN A 59 -9.64 -6.50 43.12
N ARG A 60 -9.11 -5.81 42.14
CA ARG A 60 -8.31 -6.22 40.95
C ARG A 60 -8.98 -5.90 39.62
N PRO A 61 -9.17 -4.63 39.25
CA PRO A 61 -9.50 -4.33 37.88
C PRO A 61 -8.31 -4.71 36.98
N ALA A 62 -8.57 -5.44 35.91
CA ALA A 62 -7.59 -5.72 34.85
C ALA A 62 -7.54 -4.63 33.78
N ASP A 63 -8.53 -3.72 33.74
CA ASP A 63 -8.61 -2.63 32.77
C ASP A 63 -7.32 -1.80 32.64
N PRO A 64 -6.62 -1.43 33.74
CA PRO A 64 -5.37 -0.66 33.58
C PRO A 64 -4.16 -1.52 33.23
N VAL A 65 -4.32 -2.83 33.09
CA VAL A 65 -3.20 -3.72 32.74
C VAL A 65 -3.02 -3.75 31.24
N ALA A 66 -1.91 -3.21 30.76
CA ALA A 66 -1.52 -3.31 29.35
C ALA A 66 -1.06 -4.73 29.02
N LEU A 67 -1.67 -5.37 28.02
CA LEU A 67 -1.38 -6.73 27.59
C LEU A 67 -0.99 -6.77 26.11
N GLU A 68 -0.07 -7.67 25.77
CA GLU A 68 0.33 -7.89 24.38
C GLU A 68 -0.79 -8.52 23.53
N TYR A 69 -1.59 -9.42 24.13
CA TYR A 69 -2.68 -10.10 23.43
C TYR A 69 -3.88 -10.30 24.37
N PRO A 70 -4.66 -9.23 24.61
CA PRO A 70 -5.77 -9.25 25.56
C PRO A 70 -6.91 -10.15 25.10
N THR A 71 -7.48 -10.87 26.05
CA THR A 71 -8.58 -11.84 25.89
C THR A 71 -9.87 -11.34 26.54
N THR A 72 -11.00 -12.04 26.30
CA THR A 72 -12.25 -11.85 27.03
C THR A 72 -12.23 -12.59 28.39
N GLY A 73 -12.94 -12.04 29.38
CA GLY A 73 -13.20 -12.71 30.67
C GLY A 73 -12.14 -12.50 31.75
N SER A 74 -11.06 -11.77 31.44
CA SER A 74 -9.96 -11.46 32.36
C SER A 74 -10.26 -10.31 33.33
N GLY A 75 -11.38 -9.58 33.12
CA GLY A 75 -11.70 -8.32 33.82
C GLY A 75 -11.12 -7.08 33.15
N ASP A 76 -10.48 -7.23 31.98
CA ASP A 76 -10.22 -6.13 31.03
C ASP A 76 -11.47 -6.00 30.14
N TYR A 77 -12.15 -4.85 30.22
CA TYR A 77 -13.38 -4.59 29.48
C TYR A 77 -13.15 -3.82 28.17
N ARG A 78 -11.88 -3.48 27.87
CA ARG A 78 -11.50 -2.90 26.60
C ARG A 78 -11.57 -3.95 25.49
N VAL A 79 -11.55 -3.48 24.23
CA VAL A 79 -11.61 -4.40 23.07
C VAL A 79 -10.53 -5.48 23.15
N PRO A 80 -10.88 -6.77 23.03
CA PRO A 80 -9.93 -7.87 23.06
C PRO A 80 -9.20 -8.01 21.71
N ALA A 81 -8.01 -8.59 21.74
CA ALA A 81 -7.30 -8.99 20.51
C ALA A 81 -7.81 -10.32 19.95
N ILE A 82 -8.37 -11.18 20.80
CA ILE A 82 -8.87 -12.50 20.41
C ILE A 82 -10.19 -12.83 21.12
N VAL A 83 -11.12 -13.40 20.35
CA VAL A 83 -12.38 -13.98 20.86
C VAL A 83 -12.56 -15.34 20.20
N VAL A 84 -12.64 -16.38 21.01
CA VAL A 84 -12.85 -17.77 20.56
C VAL A 84 -14.01 -18.37 21.34
N GLU A 85 -14.99 -18.86 20.61
CA GLU A 85 -16.12 -19.63 21.17
C GLU A 85 -15.69 -21.09 21.32
N GLN A 86 -15.80 -21.60 22.52
CA GLN A 86 -15.52 -22.98 22.88
C GLN A 86 -16.75 -23.87 22.64
N PRO A 87 -16.62 -25.21 22.66
CA PRO A 87 -17.74 -26.14 22.39
C PRO A 87 -18.92 -26.00 23.34
N ASP A 88 -18.71 -25.48 24.54
CA ASP A 88 -19.74 -25.21 25.54
C ASP A 88 -20.43 -23.85 25.40
N GLY A 89 -20.03 -23.06 24.36
CA GLY A 89 -20.52 -21.72 24.08
C GLY A 89 -19.85 -20.63 24.93
N SER A 90 -18.89 -20.95 25.78
CA SER A 90 -18.11 -19.95 26.51
C SER A 90 -17.07 -19.26 25.58
N THR A 91 -16.72 -18.02 25.92
CA THR A 91 -15.68 -17.25 25.23
C THR A 91 -14.52 -16.86 26.13
N LEU A 92 -14.45 -17.50 27.31
CA LEU A 92 -13.40 -17.23 28.28
C LEU A 92 -12.08 -17.83 27.82
N LEU A 93 -11.02 -17.01 27.81
CA LEU A 93 -9.66 -17.44 27.54
C LEU A 93 -8.71 -16.90 28.60
N ASP A 94 -7.83 -17.76 29.12
CA ASP A 94 -6.74 -17.40 30.02
C ASP A 94 -5.39 -17.76 29.40
N LEU A 95 -4.92 -16.94 28.49
CA LEU A 95 -3.68 -17.16 27.74
C LEU A 95 -2.46 -16.90 28.63
N ALA A 96 -1.88 -17.97 29.18
CA ALA A 96 -0.70 -17.92 30.02
C ALA A 96 0.57 -18.27 29.22
N TYR A 97 1.67 -17.59 29.53
CA TYR A 97 2.99 -17.83 28.95
C TYR A 97 3.52 -19.23 29.29
N VAL A 98 3.91 -19.96 28.25
CA VAL A 98 4.54 -21.28 28.34
C VAL A 98 6.04 -21.21 28.09
N GLY A 99 6.44 -20.45 27.09
CA GLY A 99 7.84 -20.34 26.68
C GLY A 99 8.04 -19.39 25.53
N HIS A 100 9.29 -19.23 25.13
CA HIS A 100 9.65 -18.47 23.93
C HIS A 100 10.86 -19.05 23.24
N ARG A 101 11.03 -18.72 21.96
CA ARG A 101 12.19 -19.06 21.16
C ARG A 101 12.70 -17.82 20.44
N ILE A 102 13.99 -17.53 20.55
CA ILE A 102 14.66 -16.45 19.84
C ILE A 102 15.48 -17.07 18.69
N THR A 103 15.31 -16.52 17.49
CA THR A 103 16.01 -16.97 16.28
C THR A 103 16.54 -15.77 15.50
N SER A 104 17.67 -15.95 14.83
CA SER A 104 18.16 -14.97 13.85
C SER A 104 17.37 -15.08 12.56
N GLY A 105 17.10 -13.94 11.93
CA GLY A 105 16.30 -13.85 10.73
C GLY A 105 14.80 -13.74 11.00
N LYS A 106 14.01 -13.86 9.93
CA LYS A 106 12.56 -13.73 9.95
C LYS A 106 11.90 -14.92 9.26
N PRO A 107 11.07 -15.72 9.97
CA PRO A 107 10.32 -16.81 9.36
C PRO A 107 9.25 -16.30 8.40
N GLY A 108 8.95 -17.08 7.36
CA GLY A 108 7.82 -16.83 6.46
C GLY A 108 6.48 -17.17 7.12
N LEU A 109 5.39 -16.67 6.55
CA LEU A 109 4.02 -16.86 7.05
C LEU A 109 3.18 -17.84 6.19
N GLY A 110 3.82 -18.82 5.56
CA GLY A 110 3.11 -19.78 4.73
C GLY A 110 2.46 -19.12 3.50
N PRO A 111 1.12 -19.22 3.32
CA PRO A 111 0.44 -18.69 2.16
C PRO A 111 0.24 -17.16 2.19
N LEU A 112 0.48 -16.52 3.33
CA LEU A 112 0.32 -15.07 3.48
C LEU A 112 1.59 -14.31 3.07
N PRO A 113 1.45 -13.17 2.39
CA PRO A 113 2.57 -12.27 2.16
C PRO A 113 3.10 -11.70 3.47
N ALA A 114 4.40 -11.50 3.53
CA ALA A 114 5.06 -10.92 4.69
C ALA A 114 6.34 -10.22 4.28
N THR A 115 6.79 -9.29 5.11
CA THR A 115 8.14 -8.76 5.01
C THR A 115 9.16 -9.90 5.19
N TYR A 116 10.34 -9.75 4.61
CA TYR A 116 11.37 -10.80 4.62
C TYR A 116 12.76 -10.21 4.87
N VAL A 117 13.74 -11.07 5.07
CA VAL A 117 15.17 -10.74 5.12
C VAL A 117 15.92 -11.53 4.07
N GLU A 118 16.95 -10.97 3.48
CA GLU A 118 17.84 -11.65 2.55
C GLU A 118 18.99 -12.34 3.30
N ASP A 119 19.44 -11.70 4.39
CA ASP A 119 20.42 -12.27 5.31
C ASP A 119 19.79 -12.40 6.71
N PRO A 120 19.87 -13.57 7.36
CA PRO A 120 19.44 -13.73 8.74
C PRO A 120 19.99 -12.68 9.72
N ALA A 121 21.15 -12.07 9.40
CA ALA A 121 21.73 -11.00 10.21
C ALA A 121 20.96 -9.68 10.17
N GLU A 122 19.99 -9.50 9.28
CA GLU A 122 19.21 -8.24 9.15
C GLU A 122 18.13 -8.07 10.22
N ALA A 123 17.70 -9.17 10.85
CA ALA A 123 16.67 -9.14 11.89
C ALA A 123 16.82 -10.28 12.87
N ASP A 124 16.20 -10.14 14.03
CA ASP A 124 15.98 -11.26 14.96
C ASP A 124 14.48 -11.37 15.25
N THR A 125 14.02 -12.60 15.50
CA THR A 125 12.62 -12.91 15.82
C THR A 125 12.51 -13.62 17.15
N VAL A 126 11.54 -13.21 17.97
CA VAL A 126 11.07 -14.01 19.12
C VAL A 126 9.66 -14.52 18.85
N GLU A 127 9.47 -15.83 19.01
CA GLU A 127 8.15 -16.45 19.07
C GLU A 127 7.83 -16.74 20.55
N ILE A 128 6.70 -16.25 21.02
CA ILE A 128 6.23 -16.39 22.41
C ILE A 128 4.97 -17.26 22.38
N ASP A 129 4.99 -18.37 23.09
CA ASP A 129 3.87 -19.31 23.17
C ASP A 129 3.04 -19.01 24.42
N LEU A 130 1.76 -18.70 24.20
CA LEU A 130 0.73 -18.52 25.21
C LEU A 130 -0.31 -19.63 25.05
N VAL A 131 -0.77 -20.20 26.16
CA VAL A 131 -1.75 -21.30 26.13
C VAL A 131 -2.94 -21.02 27.04
N ASP A 132 -4.13 -21.32 26.55
CA ASP A 132 -5.32 -21.54 27.34
C ASP A 132 -5.43 -23.04 27.61
N VAL A 133 -5.04 -23.48 28.81
CA VAL A 133 -4.93 -24.90 29.16
C VAL A 133 -6.27 -25.66 29.02
N PRO A 134 -7.44 -25.09 29.44
CA PRO A 134 -8.71 -25.83 29.34
C PRO A 134 -9.12 -26.13 27.90
N SER A 135 -8.94 -25.20 26.95
CA SER A 135 -9.31 -25.40 25.55
C SER A 135 -8.21 -26.07 24.73
N GLY A 136 -6.96 -26.02 25.19
CA GLY A 136 -5.79 -26.42 24.41
C GLY A 136 -5.42 -25.46 23.27
N LEU A 137 -5.96 -24.23 23.31
CA LEU A 137 -5.61 -23.19 22.35
C LEU A 137 -4.22 -22.61 22.65
N HIS A 138 -3.34 -22.63 21.68
CA HIS A 138 -2.07 -21.90 21.69
C HIS A 138 -2.19 -20.65 20.83
N ALA A 139 -1.73 -19.51 21.35
CA ALA A 139 -1.50 -18.28 20.62
C ALA A 139 0.01 -18.02 20.57
N ILE A 140 0.61 -18.22 19.41
CA ILE A 140 2.05 -18.04 19.19
C ILE A 140 2.24 -16.66 18.58
N LEU A 141 2.81 -15.74 19.37
CA LEU A 141 3.06 -14.36 18.99
C LEU A 141 4.49 -14.23 18.49
N ALA A 142 4.68 -13.91 17.22
CA ALA A 142 5.99 -13.67 16.64
C ALA A 142 6.25 -12.15 16.53
N TYR A 143 7.41 -11.72 17.01
CA TYR A 143 7.89 -10.35 16.91
C TYR A 143 9.26 -10.36 16.27
N THR A 144 9.37 -9.70 15.11
CA THR A 144 10.64 -9.52 14.40
C THR A 144 11.08 -8.06 14.49
N ILE A 145 12.30 -7.83 14.98
CA ILE A 145 12.92 -6.50 14.98
C ILE A 145 14.00 -6.43 13.90
N PHE A 146 13.87 -5.45 13.00
CA PHE A 146 14.87 -5.19 11.97
C PHE A 146 16.03 -4.36 12.56
N ARG A 147 17.28 -4.63 12.15
CA ARG A 147 18.45 -3.94 12.73
C ARG A 147 18.57 -2.49 12.29
N ASP A 148 18.23 -2.22 11.02
CA ASP A 148 18.46 -0.91 10.40
C ASP A 148 17.20 -0.07 10.21
N LEU A 149 16.03 -0.58 10.61
CA LEU A 149 14.75 0.11 10.51
C LEU A 149 14.06 0.18 11.88
N PRO A 150 13.44 1.31 12.26
CA PRO A 150 12.69 1.44 13.51
C PRO A 150 11.31 0.73 13.40
N VAL A 151 11.35 -0.58 13.13
CA VAL A 151 10.18 -1.41 12.82
C VAL A 151 10.19 -2.67 13.65
N VAL A 152 9.02 -3.03 14.17
CA VAL A 152 8.68 -4.35 14.70
C VAL A 152 7.58 -4.95 13.81
N ALA A 153 7.89 -6.04 13.12
CA ALA A 153 6.88 -6.83 12.41
C ALA A 153 6.30 -7.88 13.36
N ARG A 154 4.97 -8.00 13.37
CA ARG A 154 4.25 -8.88 14.26
C ARG A 154 3.31 -9.79 13.50
N SER A 155 3.28 -11.07 13.84
CA SER A 155 2.28 -12.04 13.38
C SER A 155 1.80 -12.91 14.52
N VAL A 156 0.63 -13.53 14.32
CA VAL A 156 0.02 -14.44 15.28
C VAL A 156 -0.33 -15.74 14.58
N ARG A 157 -0.01 -16.86 15.22
CA ARG A 157 -0.43 -18.19 14.81
C ARG A 157 -1.23 -18.82 15.92
N LEU A 158 -2.46 -19.19 15.63
CA LEU A 158 -3.33 -19.93 16.53
C LEU A 158 -3.22 -21.43 16.21
N ARG A 159 -3.03 -22.27 17.23
CA ARG A 159 -2.97 -23.73 17.10
C ARG A 159 -3.90 -24.36 18.12
N ASN A 160 -4.69 -25.32 17.68
CA ASN A 160 -5.59 -26.08 18.54
C ASN A 160 -4.98 -27.44 18.88
N ASP A 161 -4.38 -27.56 20.06
CA ASP A 161 -3.87 -28.83 20.60
C ASP A 161 -4.93 -29.54 21.48
N GLY A 162 -6.16 -28.99 21.56
CA GLY A 162 -7.29 -29.57 22.28
C GLY A 162 -7.98 -30.69 21.49
N ALA A 163 -9.02 -31.28 22.10
CA ALA A 163 -9.75 -32.41 21.52
C ALA A 163 -10.99 -32.01 20.72
N ALA A 164 -11.40 -30.74 20.75
CA ALA A 164 -12.61 -30.24 20.09
C ALA A 164 -12.30 -29.04 19.20
N ALA A 165 -13.12 -28.83 18.17
CA ALA A 165 -13.02 -27.66 17.30
C ALA A 165 -13.32 -26.38 18.08
N LEU A 166 -12.57 -25.31 17.77
CA LEU A 166 -12.74 -23.98 18.35
C LEU A 166 -13.21 -23.02 17.26
N ARG A 167 -14.11 -22.10 17.59
CA ARG A 167 -14.62 -21.11 16.63
C ARG A 167 -14.01 -19.74 16.90
N VAL A 168 -13.06 -19.33 16.08
CA VAL A 168 -12.38 -18.03 16.18
C VAL A 168 -13.26 -16.98 15.52
N GLY A 169 -13.78 -16.02 16.31
CA GLY A 169 -14.61 -14.92 15.82
C GLY A 169 -13.85 -13.60 15.71
N THR A 170 -12.80 -13.40 16.49
CA THR A 170 -11.90 -12.25 16.40
C THR A 170 -10.49 -12.73 16.60
N ALA A 171 -9.57 -12.33 15.72
CA ALA A 171 -8.14 -12.56 15.88
C ALA A 171 -7.37 -11.42 15.26
N MET A 172 -6.83 -10.52 16.09
CA MET A 172 -6.06 -9.36 15.64
C MET A 172 -4.60 -9.75 15.44
N SER A 173 -3.98 -9.21 14.40
CA SER A 173 -2.55 -9.36 14.14
C SER A 173 -1.70 -8.55 15.12
N ALA A 174 -2.24 -7.40 15.58
CA ALA A 174 -1.58 -6.54 16.55
C ALA A 174 -2.58 -5.95 17.54
N SER A 175 -2.12 -5.78 18.78
CA SER A 175 -2.71 -4.94 19.82
C SER A 175 -1.58 -4.14 20.46
N LEU A 176 -1.80 -2.85 20.70
CA LEU A 176 -0.83 -1.93 21.28
C LEU A 176 -1.54 -1.01 22.27
N ASP A 177 -1.18 -1.12 23.54
CA ASP A 177 -1.64 -0.23 24.60
C ASP A 177 -0.71 0.98 24.72
N LEU A 178 -1.27 2.18 24.66
CA LEU A 178 -0.55 3.46 24.82
C LEU A 178 -0.93 4.09 26.17
N PRO A 179 0.02 4.72 26.86
CA PRO A 179 -0.19 5.19 28.23
C PRO A 179 -1.13 6.39 28.36
N ASP A 180 -1.47 7.03 27.25
CA ASP A 180 -2.34 8.21 27.19
C ASP A 180 -3.15 8.25 25.88
N ALA A 181 -4.11 9.16 25.80
CA ALA A 181 -4.99 9.36 24.63
C ALA A 181 -4.73 10.66 23.87
N ASP A 182 -3.63 11.38 24.15
CA ASP A 182 -3.31 12.64 23.44
C ASP A 182 -2.73 12.37 22.04
N TRP A 183 -3.55 11.73 21.20
CA TRP A 183 -3.19 11.33 19.85
C TRP A 183 -4.20 11.83 18.81
N VAL A 184 -3.69 12.01 17.60
CA VAL A 184 -4.48 12.20 16.38
C VAL A 184 -4.35 10.94 15.54
N LEU A 185 -5.49 10.32 15.25
CA LEU A 185 -5.57 9.22 14.29
C LEU A 185 -5.57 9.79 12.88
N VAL A 186 -4.55 9.47 12.11
CA VAL A 186 -4.45 9.78 10.67
C VAL A 186 -4.80 8.53 9.89
N GLN A 187 -5.74 8.64 8.97
CA GLN A 187 -6.20 7.57 8.10
C GLN A 187 -6.18 8.01 6.63
N LEU A 188 -6.00 7.04 5.74
CA LEU A 188 -6.07 7.22 4.30
C LEU A 188 -7.44 6.74 3.82
N SER A 189 -8.33 7.69 3.52
CA SER A 189 -9.72 7.41 3.18
C SER A 189 -10.12 8.10 1.88
N GLY A 190 -11.20 7.65 1.25
CA GLY A 190 -11.65 8.26 0.01
C GLY A 190 -12.79 7.50 -0.64
N ALA A 191 -12.69 7.37 -1.95
CA ALA A 191 -13.63 6.66 -2.81
C ALA A 191 -12.90 6.28 -4.11
N TRP A 192 -13.56 5.58 -5.01
CA TRP A 192 -13.12 5.44 -6.40
C TRP A 192 -12.81 6.81 -7.01
N ALA A 193 -11.71 6.93 -7.72
CA ALA A 193 -11.18 8.16 -8.34
C ALA A 193 -10.82 9.29 -7.32
N ARG A 194 -10.76 8.97 -6.03
CA ARG A 194 -10.41 9.92 -4.95
C ARG A 194 -9.84 9.15 -3.76
N GLU A 195 -8.90 8.26 -4.02
CA GLU A 195 -8.34 7.34 -3.04
C GLU A 195 -7.33 8.03 -2.12
N ARG A 196 -7.20 7.51 -0.91
CA ARG A 196 -6.17 7.85 0.08
C ARG A 196 -6.01 9.32 0.41
N HIS A 197 -7.12 10.07 0.42
CA HIS A 197 -7.11 11.39 1.04
C HIS A 197 -6.77 11.28 2.52
N VAL A 198 -5.96 12.21 3.01
CA VAL A 198 -5.57 12.25 4.42
C VAL A 198 -6.73 12.79 5.25
N VAL A 199 -7.18 11.99 6.22
CA VAL A 199 -8.22 12.36 7.18
C VAL A 199 -7.67 12.23 8.59
N GLU A 200 -7.87 13.26 9.40
CA GLU A 200 -7.36 13.33 10.77
C GLU A 200 -8.49 13.42 11.78
N ARG A 201 -8.39 12.64 12.84
CA ARG A 201 -9.35 12.65 13.95
C ARG A 201 -8.59 12.67 15.28
N ARG A 202 -8.85 13.65 16.13
CA ARG A 202 -8.36 13.62 17.51
C ARG A 202 -9.07 12.51 18.28
N LEU A 203 -8.33 11.72 19.04
CA LEU A 203 -8.92 10.67 19.86
C LEU A 203 -9.78 11.28 20.99
N ALA A 204 -10.85 10.60 21.32
CA ALA A 204 -11.78 10.92 22.40
C ALA A 204 -12.25 9.62 23.06
N PRO A 205 -12.80 9.67 24.30
CA PRO A 205 -13.33 8.47 24.96
C PRO A 205 -14.31 7.69 24.06
N GLY A 206 -14.13 6.38 24.00
CA GLY A 206 -14.84 5.47 23.10
C GLY A 206 -13.96 4.97 21.96
N ARG A 207 -14.54 4.56 20.84
CA ARG A 207 -13.87 3.87 19.74
C ARG A 207 -13.83 4.71 18.49
N ALA A 208 -12.67 4.72 17.82
CA ALA A 208 -12.47 5.26 16.49
C ALA A 208 -11.88 4.16 15.60
N SER A 209 -12.55 3.85 14.49
CA SER A 209 -12.14 2.77 13.59
C SER A 209 -12.19 3.15 12.12
N VAL A 210 -11.43 2.41 11.31
CA VAL A 210 -11.52 2.30 9.87
C VAL A 210 -11.47 0.84 9.48
N SER A 211 -12.32 0.42 8.53
CA SER A 211 -12.42 -0.96 8.11
C SER A 211 -12.82 -1.09 6.65
N SER A 212 -12.63 -2.27 6.10
CA SER A 212 -13.25 -2.71 4.85
C SER A 212 -13.97 -4.02 5.05
N GLU A 213 -15.18 -4.12 4.51
CA GLU A 213 -16.03 -5.31 4.45
C GLU A 213 -16.37 -5.66 3.00
N ARG A 214 -15.52 -5.27 2.04
CA ARG A 214 -15.76 -5.37 0.60
C ARG A 214 -15.16 -6.60 -0.06
N GLY A 215 -14.52 -7.47 0.73
CA GLY A 215 -13.73 -8.59 0.23
C GLY A 215 -12.35 -8.18 -0.26
N ALA A 216 -11.99 -6.91 -0.11
CA ALA A 216 -10.70 -6.33 -0.44
C ALA A 216 -10.41 -5.12 0.45
N SER A 217 -9.14 -4.63 0.45
CA SER A 217 -8.72 -3.48 1.25
C SER A 217 -9.47 -2.18 0.91
N SER A 218 -9.87 -1.97 -0.32
CA SER A 218 -10.79 -0.96 -0.85
C SER A 218 -10.25 0.47 -1.04
N ALA A 219 -10.91 1.22 -1.94
CA ALA A 219 -10.65 2.64 -2.19
C ALA A 219 -11.13 3.55 -1.05
N GLN A 220 -12.08 3.09 -0.22
CA GLN A 220 -12.69 3.88 0.85
C GLN A 220 -11.77 4.04 2.06
N HIS A 221 -11.02 3.00 2.39
CA HIS A 221 -10.06 2.98 3.49
C HIS A 221 -8.87 2.11 3.13
N ASN A 222 -7.70 2.46 3.65
CA ASN A 222 -6.45 1.72 3.45
C ASN A 222 -6.02 1.05 4.76
N PRO A 223 -5.43 -0.16 4.73
CA PRO A 223 -4.97 -0.89 5.92
C PRO A 223 -3.69 -0.28 6.54
N PHE A 224 -3.61 1.04 6.55
CA PHE A 224 -2.54 1.85 7.12
C PHE A 224 -3.14 3.00 7.92
N VAL A 225 -2.72 3.13 9.17
CA VAL A 225 -3.09 4.25 10.06
C VAL A 225 -1.87 4.77 10.81
N VAL A 226 -1.93 6.04 11.19
CA VAL A 226 -0.89 6.67 12.01
C VAL A 226 -1.54 7.27 13.28
N LEU A 227 -0.91 7.04 14.43
CA LEU A 227 -1.16 7.77 15.65
C LEU A 227 -0.03 8.79 15.84
N ARG A 228 -0.32 10.08 15.70
CA ARG A 228 0.66 11.14 15.89
C ARG A 228 0.29 12.04 17.05
N ARG A 229 1.29 12.63 17.70
CA ARG A 229 1.02 13.70 18.67
C ARG A 229 0.41 14.92 17.94
N PRO A 230 -0.42 15.72 18.61
CA PRO A 230 -1.03 16.90 17.98
C PRO A 230 -0.03 17.89 17.37
N ALA A 231 1.15 18.01 17.95
CA ALA A 231 2.21 18.91 17.48
C ALA A 231 3.15 18.28 16.44
N THR A 232 2.97 17.01 16.09
CA THR A 232 3.82 16.33 15.10
C THR A 232 3.65 16.96 13.72
N THR A 233 4.78 17.22 13.07
CA THR A 233 4.90 17.75 11.71
C THR A 233 5.54 16.73 10.78
N GLU A 234 5.88 17.14 9.56
CA GLU A 234 6.67 16.28 8.64
C GLU A 234 8.11 16.03 9.15
N GLU A 235 8.66 16.88 10.03
CA GLU A 235 10.08 16.92 10.39
C GLU A 235 10.36 16.65 11.87
N ALA A 236 9.36 16.67 12.71
CA ALA A 236 9.53 16.52 14.14
C ALA A 236 8.25 16.04 14.82
N GLY A 237 8.42 15.38 15.95
CA GLY A 237 7.33 14.90 16.79
C GLY A 237 7.09 13.41 16.67
N GLU A 238 6.46 12.88 17.71
CA GLU A 238 6.25 11.45 17.89
C GLU A 238 5.09 10.93 17.05
N ALA A 239 5.30 9.79 16.39
CA ALA A 239 4.27 9.09 15.64
C ALA A 239 4.50 7.57 15.66
N TYR A 240 3.39 6.82 15.70
CA TYR A 240 3.32 5.39 15.43
C TYR A 240 2.63 5.16 14.10
N GLY A 241 3.20 4.32 13.25
CA GLY A 241 2.55 3.77 12.07
C GLY A 241 2.13 2.34 12.32
N LEU A 242 0.92 1.98 11.89
CA LEU A 242 0.39 0.63 11.94
C LEU A 242 -0.07 0.26 10.53
N SER A 243 0.50 -0.80 9.96
CA SER A 243 0.18 -1.29 8.62
C SER A 243 -0.07 -2.78 8.62
N LEU A 244 -1.11 -3.24 7.91
CA LEU A 244 -1.43 -4.65 7.77
C LEU A 244 -1.00 -5.15 6.39
N VAL A 245 -0.16 -6.17 6.34
CA VAL A 245 0.26 -6.82 5.09
C VAL A 245 -0.83 -7.80 4.66
N TYR A 246 -1.93 -7.23 4.17
CA TYR A 246 -3.13 -7.98 3.81
C TYR A 246 -3.99 -7.21 2.83
N SER A 247 -4.67 -7.93 1.93
CA SER A 247 -5.48 -7.35 0.85
C SER A 247 -6.98 -7.61 1.00
N GLY A 248 -7.39 -8.32 2.05
CA GLY A 248 -8.80 -8.62 2.36
C GLY A 248 -9.44 -7.61 3.29
N ASP A 249 -10.57 -8.03 3.87
CA ASP A 249 -11.30 -7.24 4.86
C ASP A 249 -10.44 -7.03 6.11
N PHE A 250 -10.33 -5.77 6.55
CA PHE A 250 -9.48 -5.39 7.67
C PHE A 250 -10.19 -4.45 8.63
N LEU A 251 -9.71 -4.43 9.88
CA LEU A 251 -10.08 -3.46 10.90
C LEU A 251 -8.82 -2.84 11.51
N ALA A 252 -8.77 -1.50 11.56
CA ALA A 252 -7.88 -0.73 12.41
C ALA A 252 -8.75 0.08 13.38
N GLU A 253 -8.59 -0.13 14.68
CA GLU A 253 -9.42 0.49 15.71
C GLU A 253 -8.58 1.00 16.87
N VAL A 254 -8.97 2.15 17.42
CA VAL A 254 -8.38 2.70 18.64
C VAL A 254 -9.50 2.96 19.65
N GLU A 255 -9.42 2.36 20.82
CA GLU A 255 -10.30 2.61 21.96
C GLU A 255 -9.59 3.48 22.99
N VAL A 256 -10.24 4.54 23.44
CA VAL A 256 -9.84 5.34 24.60
C VAL A 256 -10.74 4.95 25.77
N ASP A 257 -10.15 4.45 26.83
CA ASP A 257 -10.84 3.97 28.01
C ASP A 257 -11.15 5.07 29.05
N SER A 258 -11.75 4.68 30.16
CA SER A 258 -12.12 5.59 31.26
C SER A 258 -10.91 6.13 32.06
N PHE A 259 -9.74 5.56 31.89
CA PHE A 259 -8.49 6.00 32.52
C PHE A 259 -7.71 6.97 31.62
N GLY A 260 -8.19 7.21 30.39
CA GLY A 260 -7.51 8.05 29.40
C GLY A 260 -6.31 7.35 28.76
N THR A 261 -6.26 6.02 28.81
CA THR A 261 -5.30 5.22 28.02
C THR A 261 -5.90 4.85 26.66
N ALA A 262 -5.07 4.51 25.69
CA ALA A 262 -5.54 4.13 24.38
C ALA A 262 -5.07 2.73 24.01
N ARG A 263 -5.95 1.91 23.42
CA ARG A 263 -5.61 0.62 22.82
C ARG A 263 -5.85 0.66 21.33
N ALA A 264 -4.78 0.51 20.54
CA ALA A 264 -4.87 0.33 19.10
C ALA A 264 -4.83 -1.17 18.78
N ARG A 265 -5.68 -1.61 17.85
CA ARG A 265 -5.65 -2.97 17.30
C ARG A 265 -5.79 -2.97 15.78
N LEU A 266 -5.17 -3.97 15.13
CA LEU A 266 -5.11 -4.10 13.68
C LEU A 266 -5.17 -5.58 13.31
N GLY A 267 -6.03 -5.96 12.36
CA GLY A 267 -6.15 -7.32 11.89
C GLY A 267 -7.29 -7.53 10.89
N ILE A 268 -7.70 -8.77 10.69
CA ILE A 268 -8.87 -9.13 9.88
C ILE A 268 -10.13 -8.55 10.53
N ASP A 269 -11.04 -7.98 9.72
CA ASP A 269 -12.31 -7.46 10.22
C ASP A 269 -13.19 -8.61 10.73
N PRO A 270 -13.64 -8.57 12.00
CA PRO A 270 -14.42 -9.66 12.60
C PRO A 270 -15.89 -9.69 12.20
N THR A 271 -16.41 -8.68 11.50
CA THR A 271 -17.85 -8.54 11.19
C THR A 271 -18.39 -9.73 10.41
N HIS A 272 -17.62 -10.22 9.44
CA HIS A 272 -18.00 -11.37 8.60
C HIS A 272 -17.02 -12.53 8.70
N PHE A 273 -16.09 -12.47 9.66
CA PHE A 273 -15.06 -13.47 9.83
C PHE A 273 -15.42 -14.43 10.96
N THR A 274 -15.42 -15.70 10.66
CA THR A 274 -15.32 -16.78 11.64
C THR A 274 -14.46 -17.88 11.05
N TRP A 275 -13.62 -18.50 11.89
CA TRP A 275 -12.76 -19.60 11.47
C TRP A 275 -12.94 -20.79 12.40
N THR A 276 -13.26 -21.94 11.86
CA THR A 276 -13.33 -23.19 12.60
C THR A 276 -11.93 -23.79 12.68
N LEU A 277 -11.34 -23.76 13.86
CA LEU A 277 -10.01 -24.28 14.13
C LEU A 277 -10.11 -25.71 14.66
N GLU A 278 -9.99 -26.67 13.77
CA GLU A 278 -10.08 -28.11 14.10
C GLU A 278 -8.93 -28.57 15.01
N PRO A 279 -9.09 -29.67 15.76
CA PRO A 279 -8.02 -30.29 16.52
C PRO A 279 -6.78 -30.57 15.65
N GLY A 280 -5.62 -30.12 16.07
CA GLY A 280 -4.35 -30.23 15.36
C GLY A 280 -4.15 -29.22 14.22
N ALA A 281 -5.15 -28.37 13.95
CA ALA A 281 -5.04 -27.35 12.89
C ALA A 281 -4.38 -26.06 13.38
N GLU A 282 -3.88 -25.28 12.42
CA GLU A 282 -3.32 -23.95 12.65
C GLU A 282 -4.02 -22.89 11.79
N LEU A 283 -4.17 -21.68 12.33
CA LEU A 283 -4.56 -20.47 11.62
C LEU A 283 -3.44 -19.45 11.75
N VAL A 284 -2.89 -19.01 10.61
CA VAL A 284 -1.88 -17.94 10.56
C VAL A 284 -2.58 -16.63 10.19
N LEU A 285 -2.34 -15.58 10.97
CA LEU A 285 -2.91 -14.27 10.72
C LEU A 285 -1.96 -13.40 9.90
N PRO A 286 -2.49 -12.39 9.17
CA PRO A 286 -1.68 -11.44 8.41
C PRO A 286 -0.63 -10.75 9.27
N GLU A 287 0.48 -10.35 8.68
CA GLU A 287 1.52 -9.59 9.36
C GLU A 287 1.06 -8.14 9.60
N ALA A 288 1.24 -7.65 10.82
CA ALA A 288 1.17 -6.24 11.16
C ALA A 288 2.58 -5.66 11.31
N VAL A 289 2.81 -4.52 10.69
CA VAL A 289 4.09 -3.79 10.77
C VAL A 289 3.89 -2.54 11.60
N LEU A 290 4.59 -2.46 12.73
CA LEU A 290 4.57 -1.35 13.67
C LEU A 290 5.87 -0.56 13.52
N ALA A 291 5.77 0.75 13.25
CA ALA A 291 6.91 1.65 13.20
C ALA A 291 6.72 2.79 14.19
N TRP A 292 7.82 3.30 14.74
CA TRP A 292 7.84 4.44 15.63
C TRP A 292 8.91 5.44 15.21
N THR A 293 8.63 6.73 15.43
CA THR A 293 9.59 7.83 15.24
C THR A 293 9.25 9.01 16.14
N ASP A 294 10.25 9.84 16.47
CA ASP A 294 10.12 11.19 17.03
C ASP A 294 10.59 12.27 16.05
N GLU A 295 10.94 11.86 14.82
CA GLU A 295 11.44 12.73 13.75
C GLU A 295 10.32 13.14 12.74
N GLY A 296 9.03 12.95 13.09
CA GLY A 296 7.90 13.39 12.30
C GLY A 296 7.44 12.43 11.20
N LEU A 297 6.39 12.83 10.48
CA LEU A 297 5.72 11.98 9.48
C LEU A 297 6.60 11.64 8.28
N GLY A 298 7.53 12.52 7.91
CA GLY A 298 8.47 12.28 6.82
C GLY A 298 9.40 11.10 7.11
N ALA A 299 9.91 10.99 8.35
CA ALA A 299 10.75 9.86 8.78
C ALA A 299 9.96 8.56 8.89
N LEU A 300 8.70 8.64 9.37
CA LEU A 300 7.80 7.50 9.39
C LEU A 300 7.55 6.94 7.99
N SER A 301 7.24 7.81 7.04
CA SER A 301 7.03 7.43 5.64
C SER A 301 8.29 6.82 5.02
N ASP A 302 9.47 7.42 5.24
CA ASP A 302 10.74 6.88 4.74
C ASP A 302 11.01 5.47 5.27
N THR A 303 10.65 5.20 6.52
CA THR A 303 10.73 3.86 7.13
C THR A 303 9.89 2.84 6.36
N TYR A 304 8.62 3.14 6.08
CA TYR A 304 7.74 2.24 5.32
C TYR A 304 8.16 2.12 3.85
N HIS A 305 8.57 3.23 3.21
CA HIS A 305 9.05 3.21 1.83
C HIS A 305 10.25 2.29 1.65
N ARG A 306 11.23 2.38 2.56
CA ARG A 306 12.41 1.50 2.55
C ARG A 306 12.02 0.05 2.82
N LEU A 307 11.22 -0.21 3.85
CA LEU A 307 10.78 -1.56 4.18
C LEU A 307 10.03 -2.21 3.02
N TYR A 308 9.05 -1.52 2.44
CA TYR A 308 8.24 -2.09 1.35
C TYR A 308 9.03 -2.29 0.07
N ARG A 309 9.90 -1.34 -0.28
CA ARG A 309 10.76 -1.50 -1.44
C ARG A 309 11.80 -2.59 -1.25
N GLU A 310 12.47 -2.63 -0.09
CA GLU A 310 13.65 -3.45 0.11
C GLU A 310 13.34 -4.83 0.69
N ARG A 311 12.25 -4.95 1.48
CA ARG A 311 11.95 -6.17 2.26
C ARG A 311 10.48 -6.62 2.20
N LEU A 312 9.70 -6.14 1.20
CA LEU A 312 8.37 -6.67 0.89
C LEU A 312 8.23 -6.99 -0.59
N ALA A 313 8.47 -6.02 -1.48
CA ALA A 313 8.53 -6.24 -2.92
C ALA A 313 9.63 -7.25 -3.26
N ARG A 314 9.39 -8.11 -4.26
CA ARG A 314 10.25 -9.23 -4.61
C ARG A 314 10.61 -9.23 -6.10
N GLY A 315 11.55 -10.11 -6.45
CA GLY A 315 11.98 -10.31 -7.83
C GLY A 315 12.83 -9.17 -8.40
N GLN A 316 13.14 -9.26 -9.69
CA GLN A 316 14.02 -8.29 -10.36
C GLN A 316 13.46 -6.87 -10.35
N TRP A 317 12.14 -6.72 -10.35
CA TRP A 317 11.47 -5.42 -10.40
C TRP A 317 11.46 -4.67 -9.05
N ARG A 318 11.94 -5.26 -7.98
CA ARG A 318 12.20 -4.56 -6.72
C ARG A 318 13.19 -3.41 -6.92
N ASP A 319 14.29 -3.67 -7.62
CA ASP A 319 15.40 -2.74 -7.77
C ASP A 319 15.52 -2.16 -9.20
N ALA A 320 14.94 -2.82 -10.20
CA ALA A 320 15.01 -2.36 -11.58
C ALA A 320 14.07 -1.16 -11.82
N PRO A 321 14.55 -0.11 -12.50
CA PRO A 321 13.70 1.00 -12.93
C PRO A 321 12.59 0.51 -13.87
N ARG A 322 11.35 0.99 -13.64
CA ARG A 322 10.19 0.68 -14.48
C ARG A 322 10.27 1.46 -15.79
N PRO A 323 9.84 0.86 -16.91
CA PRO A 323 9.80 1.53 -18.20
C PRO A 323 8.76 2.65 -18.22
N VAL A 324 8.96 3.66 -19.08
CA VAL A 324 7.91 4.60 -19.46
C VAL A 324 6.92 3.87 -20.36
N LEU A 325 5.64 3.87 -19.99
CA LEU A 325 4.62 3.15 -20.72
C LEU A 325 3.60 4.08 -21.40
N VAL A 326 2.87 3.51 -22.36
CA VAL A 326 1.57 4.00 -22.83
C VAL A 326 0.55 2.87 -22.71
N ASN A 327 -0.61 3.19 -22.16
CA ASN A 327 -1.78 2.31 -22.08
C ASN A 327 -2.85 2.85 -23.05
N ASN A 328 -3.48 1.95 -23.83
CA ASN A 328 -4.46 2.35 -24.83
C ASN A 328 -5.86 2.61 -24.25
N TRP A 329 -6.15 2.32 -22.96
CA TRP A 329 -7.52 2.35 -22.43
C TRP A 329 -8.23 3.69 -22.72
N GLU A 330 -7.76 4.79 -22.19
CA GLU A 330 -8.39 6.09 -22.45
C GLU A 330 -8.19 6.60 -23.90
N GLY A 331 -7.38 5.92 -24.70
CA GLY A 331 -7.17 6.23 -26.12
C GLY A 331 -8.16 5.55 -27.08
N THR A 332 -8.63 4.34 -26.75
CA THR A 332 -9.46 3.57 -27.68
C THR A 332 -10.65 2.88 -27.00
N TYR A 333 -10.59 2.69 -25.67
CA TYR A 333 -11.50 1.79 -24.97
C TYR A 333 -11.59 0.42 -25.67
N PHE A 334 -12.79 -0.08 -25.98
CA PHE A 334 -13.02 -1.36 -26.66
C PHE A 334 -12.90 -1.29 -28.19
N ASP A 335 -12.82 -0.07 -28.78
CA ASP A 335 -12.79 0.15 -30.25
C ASP A 335 -11.36 0.21 -30.77
N PHE A 336 -10.76 -0.96 -30.99
CA PHE A 336 -9.43 -1.09 -31.56
C PHE A 336 -9.29 -2.31 -32.49
N THR A 337 -8.29 -2.23 -33.36
CA THR A 337 -7.78 -3.33 -34.19
C THR A 337 -6.27 -3.46 -34.01
N ALA A 338 -5.70 -4.58 -34.45
CA ALA A 338 -4.25 -4.78 -34.43
C ALA A 338 -3.49 -3.62 -35.12
N ASP A 339 -3.96 -3.15 -36.26
CA ASP A 339 -3.31 -2.05 -37.00
C ASP A 339 -3.39 -0.72 -36.25
N ARG A 340 -4.53 -0.43 -35.60
CA ARG A 340 -4.69 0.77 -34.78
C ARG A 340 -3.73 0.80 -33.58
N LEU A 341 -3.58 -0.35 -32.90
CA LEU A 341 -2.66 -0.48 -31.77
C LEU A 341 -1.20 -0.29 -32.21
N VAL A 342 -0.83 -0.84 -33.37
CA VAL A 342 0.52 -0.70 -33.92
C VAL A 342 0.78 0.74 -34.37
N GLU A 343 -0.20 1.42 -34.98
CA GLU A 343 -0.08 2.86 -35.34
C GLU A 343 0.17 3.72 -34.07
N MET A 344 -0.55 3.44 -32.97
CA MET A 344 -0.30 4.12 -31.70
C MET A 344 1.09 3.82 -31.17
N ALA A 345 1.56 2.56 -31.28
CA ALA A 345 2.87 2.13 -30.81
C ALA A 345 4.02 2.75 -31.65
N GLU A 346 3.85 2.90 -32.96
CA GLU A 346 4.81 3.57 -33.84
C GLU A 346 5.07 5.01 -33.36
N VAL A 347 3.99 5.78 -33.13
CA VAL A 347 4.11 7.13 -32.59
C VAL A 347 4.76 7.12 -31.21
N ALA A 348 4.35 6.21 -30.32
CA ALA A 348 4.93 6.09 -28.97
C ALA A 348 6.43 5.77 -29.00
N ALA A 349 6.87 4.88 -29.89
CA ALA A 349 8.28 4.54 -30.09
C ALA A 349 9.11 5.75 -30.55
N ASP A 350 8.60 6.54 -31.49
CA ASP A 350 9.24 7.78 -31.95
C ASP A 350 9.39 8.84 -30.86
N LEU A 351 8.46 8.82 -29.86
CA LEU A 351 8.51 9.69 -28.68
C LEU A 351 9.44 9.14 -27.57
N GLY A 352 10.00 7.94 -27.75
CA GLY A 352 10.91 7.29 -26.82
C GLY A 352 10.23 6.54 -25.68
N ILE A 353 8.93 6.25 -25.76
CA ILE A 353 8.19 5.39 -24.82
C ILE A 353 8.69 3.95 -24.96
N GLU A 354 8.75 3.21 -23.85
CA GLU A 354 9.46 1.93 -23.75
C GLU A 354 8.55 0.70 -23.69
N LEU A 355 7.26 0.89 -23.34
CA LEU A 355 6.31 -0.19 -23.12
C LEU A 355 4.93 0.22 -23.66
N PHE A 356 4.31 -0.63 -24.44
CA PHE A 356 2.91 -0.51 -24.88
C PHE A 356 2.06 -1.52 -24.12
N VAL A 357 0.99 -1.07 -23.46
CA VAL A 357 0.07 -1.93 -22.68
C VAL A 357 -1.26 -2.00 -23.40
N LEU A 358 -1.66 -3.19 -23.83
CA LEU A 358 -2.98 -3.51 -24.33
C LEU A 358 -3.92 -3.76 -23.15
N ASP A 359 -4.87 -2.86 -22.93
CA ASP A 359 -5.86 -2.91 -21.86
C ASP A 359 -7.07 -3.79 -22.23
N ASP A 360 -8.21 -3.67 -21.52
CA ASP A 360 -9.42 -4.49 -21.67
C ASP A 360 -9.95 -4.55 -23.11
N GLY A 361 -10.57 -5.67 -23.49
CA GLY A 361 -11.25 -5.85 -24.78
C GLY A 361 -10.53 -6.70 -25.82
N TRP A 362 -9.38 -7.33 -25.50
CA TRP A 362 -8.60 -8.16 -26.42
C TRP A 362 -9.07 -9.63 -26.52
N PHE A 363 -9.98 -10.06 -25.65
CA PHE A 363 -10.40 -11.47 -25.46
C PHE A 363 -11.89 -11.68 -25.69
N GLY A 364 -12.27 -12.92 -25.94
CA GLY A 364 -13.67 -13.37 -26.13
C GLY A 364 -14.35 -12.65 -27.28
N GLU A 365 -15.50 -12.05 -27.01
CA GLU A 365 -16.24 -11.11 -27.88
C GLU A 365 -16.54 -9.83 -27.06
N ARG A 366 -15.51 -9.29 -26.41
CA ARG A 366 -15.61 -8.18 -25.46
C ARG A 366 -15.56 -6.84 -26.15
N ASP A 367 -16.73 -6.37 -26.54
CA ASP A 367 -16.92 -5.06 -27.19
C ASP A 367 -17.49 -4.01 -26.21
N ASP A 368 -17.82 -4.44 -24.99
CA ASP A 368 -18.36 -3.63 -23.88
C ASP A 368 -18.14 -4.35 -22.53
N ASP A 369 -18.56 -3.73 -21.43
CA ASP A 369 -18.50 -4.32 -20.08
C ASP A 369 -19.48 -5.49 -19.85
N ASP A 370 -20.38 -5.78 -20.79
CA ASP A 370 -21.54 -6.66 -20.56
C ASP A 370 -21.23 -8.14 -20.80
N SER A 371 -20.10 -8.50 -21.42
CA SER A 371 -19.86 -9.88 -21.88
C SER A 371 -18.40 -10.31 -21.76
N SER A 372 -18.19 -11.62 -21.91
CA SER A 372 -16.94 -12.33 -22.16
C SER A 372 -15.91 -12.29 -21.05
N LEU A 373 -16.08 -11.55 -19.95
CA LEU A 373 -15.13 -11.61 -18.85
C LEU A 373 -15.07 -13.04 -18.27
N GLY A 374 -13.86 -13.61 -18.21
CA GLY A 374 -13.62 -15.03 -17.93
C GLY A 374 -13.26 -15.88 -19.17
N ASP A 375 -13.62 -15.42 -20.37
CA ASP A 375 -13.33 -16.11 -21.63
C ASP A 375 -11.94 -15.70 -22.16
N TRP A 376 -10.89 -16.10 -21.48
CA TRP A 376 -9.51 -15.72 -21.73
C TRP A 376 -8.93 -16.36 -23.01
N HIS A 377 -9.50 -16.04 -24.17
CA HIS A 377 -8.99 -16.39 -25.47
C HIS A 377 -9.04 -15.19 -26.41
N VAL A 378 -8.03 -15.05 -27.26
CA VAL A 378 -7.85 -13.87 -28.12
C VAL A 378 -9.05 -13.67 -29.04
N ASP A 379 -9.57 -12.43 -29.09
CA ASP A 379 -10.56 -12.02 -30.09
C ASP A 379 -9.93 -11.86 -31.46
N ARG A 380 -10.08 -12.89 -32.31
CA ARG A 380 -9.55 -12.91 -33.67
C ARG A 380 -10.26 -11.93 -34.63
N ARG A 381 -11.37 -11.32 -34.24
CA ARG A 381 -12.02 -10.25 -35.01
C ARG A 381 -11.20 -8.97 -34.92
N LYS A 382 -10.72 -8.61 -33.74
CA LYS A 382 -9.89 -7.42 -33.46
C LYS A 382 -8.41 -7.69 -33.74
N LEU A 383 -7.92 -8.88 -33.40
CA LEU A 383 -6.53 -9.30 -33.50
C LEU A 383 -6.42 -10.57 -34.38
N PRO A 384 -6.54 -10.47 -35.70
CA PRO A 384 -6.57 -11.64 -36.60
C PRO A 384 -5.30 -12.51 -36.51
N GLY A 385 -4.14 -11.89 -36.33
CA GLY A 385 -2.85 -12.55 -36.15
C GLY A 385 -2.58 -13.05 -34.73
N GLY A 386 -3.45 -12.73 -33.76
CA GLY A 386 -3.28 -13.07 -32.34
C GLY A 386 -2.45 -12.05 -31.57
N LEU A 387 -2.22 -12.34 -30.29
CA LEU A 387 -1.34 -11.54 -29.43
C LEU A 387 0.11 -11.62 -29.92
N GLU A 388 0.53 -12.76 -30.42
CA GLU A 388 1.86 -13.00 -30.97
C GLU A 388 2.21 -12.07 -32.14
N ASP A 389 1.25 -11.75 -33.02
CA ASP A 389 1.46 -10.80 -34.14
C ASP A 389 1.59 -9.35 -33.63
N VAL A 390 0.63 -8.90 -32.82
CA VAL A 390 0.64 -7.53 -32.28
C VAL A 390 1.88 -7.29 -31.41
N ALA A 391 2.19 -8.20 -30.50
CA ALA A 391 3.36 -8.09 -29.63
C ALA A 391 4.65 -8.12 -30.45
N GLY A 392 4.77 -9.01 -31.45
CA GLY A 392 5.94 -9.07 -32.31
C GLY A 392 6.15 -7.81 -33.15
N ARG A 393 5.07 -7.20 -33.68
CA ARG A 393 5.14 -5.90 -34.39
C ARG A 393 5.57 -4.78 -33.46
N ILE A 394 5.09 -4.75 -32.21
CA ILE A 394 5.48 -3.75 -31.20
C ILE A 394 6.92 -3.95 -30.76
N GLU A 395 7.38 -5.20 -30.57
CA GLU A 395 8.80 -5.48 -30.27
C GLU A 395 9.74 -5.07 -31.42
N ALA A 396 9.30 -5.19 -32.68
CA ALA A 396 10.07 -4.75 -33.84
C ALA A 396 10.31 -3.23 -33.84
N LEU A 397 9.49 -2.44 -33.12
CA LEU A 397 9.69 -1.02 -32.89
C LEU A 397 10.67 -0.72 -31.73
N GLY A 398 11.19 -1.76 -31.05
CA GLY A 398 12.06 -1.64 -29.88
C GLY A 398 11.32 -1.39 -28.57
N MET A 399 10.01 -1.55 -28.55
CA MET A 399 9.17 -1.42 -27.36
C MET A 399 8.90 -2.79 -26.73
N ARG A 400 8.61 -2.80 -25.43
CA ARG A 400 8.05 -3.96 -24.73
C ARG A 400 6.54 -4.01 -24.94
N PHE A 401 5.95 -5.20 -24.71
CA PHE A 401 4.51 -5.41 -24.76
C PHE A 401 3.96 -5.83 -23.39
N GLY A 402 2.81 -5.28 -23.00
CA GLY A 402 2.08 -5.56 -21.78
C GLY A 402 0.62 -5.88 -22.05
N LEU A 403 -0.02 -6.56 -21.11
CA LEU A 403 -1.39 -7.05 -21.22
C LEU A 403 -2.18 -6.80 -19.94
N TRP A 404 -3.46 -6.42 -20.07
CA TRP A 404 -4.43 -6.32 -18.98
C TRP A 404 -5.16 -7.66 -18.79
N ILE A 405 -5.43 -8.01 -17.52
CA ILE A 405 -6.28 -9.14 -17.13
C ILE A 405 -7.14 -8.78 -15.90
N GLU A 406 -8.33 -9.39 -15.78
CA GLU A 406 -9.21 -9.31 -14.60
C GLU A 406 -9.70 -10.73 -14.22
N PRO A 407 -8.83 -11.58 -13.67
CA PRO A 407 -9.12 -13.01 -13.55
C PRO A 407 -10.06 -13.39 -12.42
N GLU A 408 -10.33 -12.51 -11.47
CA GLU A 408 -11.16 -12.77 -10.29
C GLU A 408 -12.65 -12.59 -10.56
N MET A 409 -13.01 -12.10 -11.75
CA MET A 409 -14.38 -11.76 -12.12
C MET A 409 -14.85 -12.56 -13.33
N VAL A 410 -16.16 -12.68 -13.47
CA VAL A 410 -16.79 -13.40 -14.59
C VAL A 410 -18.06 -12.67 -15.03
N SER A 411 -18.25 -12.52 -16.33
CA SER A 411 -19.50 -12.00 -16.89
C SER A 411 -20.59 -13.08 -16.88
N PRO A 412 -21.84 -12.76 -16.53
CA PRO A 412 -22.96 -13.67 -16.72
C PRO A 412 -23.15 -14.12 -18.18
N ARG A 413 -22.68 -13.31 -19.13
CA ARG A 413 -22.68 -13.59 -20.57
C ARG A 413 -21.32 -14.06 -21.06
N SER A 414 -20.67 -15.00 -20.33
CA SER A 414 -19.44 -15.66 -20.73
C SER A 414 -19.64 -17.16 -20.86
N ARG A 415 -18.81 -17.81 -21.66
CA ARG A 415 -18.80 -19.28 -21.78
C ARG A 415 -18.34 -19.92 -20.46
N LEU A 416 -17.42 -19.30 -19.75
CA LEU A 416 -16.95 -19.77 -18.45
C LEU A 416 -18.13 -19.86 -17.46
N PHE A 417 -18.95 -18.81 -17.37
CA PHE A 417 -20.12 -18.84 -16.49
C PHE A 417 -21.20 -19.79 -16.94
N GLU A 418 -21.43 -19.94 -18.26
CA GLU A 418 -22.36 -20.92 -18.81
C GLU A 418 -21.94 -22.35 -18.45
N GLN A 419 -20.65 -22.66 -18.49
CA GLN A 419 -20.12 -24.00 -18.19
C GLN A 419 -20.02 -24.26 -16.67
N HIS A 420 -19.71 -23.23 -15.88
CA HIS A 420 -19.42 -23.32 -14.44
C HIS A 420 -20.13 -22.22 -13.64
N PRO A 421 -21.49 -22.18 -13.65
CA PRO A 421 -22.21 -21.15 -12.88
C PRO A 421 -22.00 -21.28 -11.34
N GLU A 422 -21.58 -22.48 -10.88
CA GLU A 422 -21.23 -22.76 -9.48
C GLU A 422 -19.88 -22.18 -9.05
N TRP A 423 -19.05 -21.73 -9.99
CA TRP A 423 -17.78 -21.07 -9.69
C TRP A 423 -17.95 -19.59 -9.33
N ALA A 424 -19.10 -18.99 -9.59
CA ALA A 424 -19.39 -17.65 -9.13
C ALA A 424 -20.02 -17.69 -7.73
N LEU A 425 -19.54 -16.82 -6.83
CA LEU A 425 -20.10 -16.66 -5.49
C LEU A 425 -21.60 -16.37 -5.54
N GLY A 426 -22.35 -16.88 -4.57
CA GLY A 426 -23.78 -16.61 -4.45
C GLY A 426 -24.54 -17.72 -3.74
N VAL A 427 -25.61 -17.35 -3.05
CA VAL A 427 -26.47 -18.26 -2.31
C VAL A 427 -27.44 -18.96 -3.28
N PRO A 428 -27.50 -20.30 -3.30
CA PRO A 428 -28.46 -21.03 -4.15
C PRO A 428 -29.91 -20.56 -3.94
N GLY A 429 -30.58 -20.29 -5.04
CA GLY A 429 -31.98 -19.84 -5.03
C GLY A 429 -32.18 -18.34 -4.71
N ARG A 430 -31.13 -17.59 -4.53
CA ARG A 430 -31.17 -16.13 -4.43
C ARG A 430 -30.57 -15.46 -5.68
N PRO A 431 -31.06 -14.28 -6.08
CA PRO A 431 -30.43 -13.53 -7.17
C PRO A 431 -29.02 -13.09 -6.76
N ARG A 432 -28.12 -13.05 -7.75
CA ARG A 432 -26.78 -12.45 -7.58
C ARG A 432 -26.83 -10.97 -7.96
N THR A 433 -26.13 -10.13 -7.22
CA THR A 433 -25.97 -8.71 -7.55
C THR A 433 -24.88 -8.55 -8.60
N GLU A 434 -25.23 -7.96 -9.71
CA GLU A 434 -24.26 -7.57 -10.73
C GLU A 434 -23.76 -6.15 -10.43
N GLN A 435 -22.46 -6.00 -10.26
CA GLN A 435 -21.78 -4.71 -10.27
C GLN A 435 -20.90 -4.70 -11.52
N ARG A 436 -20.95 -3.62 -12.30
CA ARG A 436 -20.21 -3.51 -13.55
C ARG A 436 -20.48 -4.68 -14.52
N ARG A 437 -21.72 -5.22 -14.49
CA ARG A 437 -22.16 -6.36 -15.30
C ARG A 437 -21.35 -7.65 -15.09
N GLN A 438 -20.73 -7.81 -13.93
CA GLN A 438 -19.90 -8.95 -13.61
C GLN A 438 -20.20 -9.53 -12.22
N LEU A 439 -19.80 -10.79 -12.01
CA LEU A 439 -19.88 -11.56 -10.78
C LEU A 439 -18.47 -11.86 -10.29
N VAL A 440 -18.35 -12.26 -9.01
CA VAL A 440 -17.08 -12.66 -8.39
C VAL A 440 -16.91 -14.16 -8.52
N LEU A 441 -15.76 -14.60 -9.05
CA LEU A 441 -15.36 -16.02 -9.02
C LEU A 441 -15.01 -16.46 -7.60
N ASP A 442 -15.26 -17.70 -7.26
CA ASP A 442 -14.96 -18.31 -5.98
C ASP A 442 -13.49 -18.73 -5.90
N MET A 443 -12.60 -17.78 -5.58
CA MET A 443 -11.17 -18.05 -5.42
C MET A 443 -10.84 -18.94 -4.19
N ALA A 444 -11.82 -19.25 -3.34
CA ALA A 444 -11.65 -20.25 -2.29
C ALA A 444 -11.69 -21.70 -2.83
N ARG A 445 -12.03 -21.88 -4.11
CA ARG A 445 -12.00 -23.18 -4.79
C ARG A 445 -10.64 -23.40 -5.46
N PRO A 446 -9.89 -24.44 -5.09
CA PRO A 446 -8.62 -24.77 -5.75
C PRO A 446 -8.77 -24.99 -7.26
N GLU A 447 -9.87 -25.61 -7.70
CA GLU A 447 -10.15 -25.87 -9.11
C GLU A 447 -10.32 -24.59 -9.95
N VAL A 448 -10.83 -23.51 -9.36
CA VAL A 448 -10.93 -22.18 -10.02
C VAL A 448 -9.53 -21.57 -10.17
N VAL A 449 -8.73 -21.61 -9.11
CA VAL A 449 -7.35 -21.12 -9.13
C VAL A 449 -6.50 -21.91 -10.14
N ASP A 450 -6.65 -23.24 -10.19
CA ASP A 450 -5.95 -24.12 -11.13
C ASP A 450 -6.32 -23.84 -12.58
N HIS A 451 -7.63 -23.64 -12.86
CA HIS A 451 -8.12 -23.26 -14.18
C HIS A 451 -7.51 -21.94 -14.64
N LEU A 452 -7.61 -20.90 -13.80
CA LEU A 452 -7.08 -19.57 -14.10
C LEU A 452 -5.56 -19.61 -14.30
N PHE A 453 -4.83 -20.33 -13.45
CA PHE A 453 -3.38 -20.49 -13.64
C PHE A 453 -3.05 -21.16 -14.98
N GLY A 454 -3.76 -22.21 -15.37
CA GLY A 454 -3.55 -22.90 -16.64
C GLY A 454 -3.79 -22.01 -17.85
N VAL A 455 -4.92 -21.30 -17.86
CA VAL A 455 -5.31 -20.42 -18.97
C VAL A 455 -4.37 -19.22 -19.07
N LEU A 456 -4.14 -18.52 -17.96
CA LEU A 456 -3.26 -17.33 -17.95
C LEU A 456 -1.81 -17.69 -18.28
N SER A 457 -1.28 -18.81 -17.77
CA SER A 457 0.05 -19.27 -18.14
C SER A 457 0.18 -19.55 -19.63
N GLY A 458 -0.86 -20.13 -20.25
CA GLY A 458 -0.90 -20.32 -21.69
C GLY A 458 -0.83 -19.01 -22.46
N ILE A 459 -1.57 -17.99 -22.03
CA ILE A 459 -1.56 -16.64 -22.64
C ILE A 459 -0.18 -15.98 -22.48
N LEU A 460 0.34 -15.96 -21.25
CA LEU A 460 1.62 -15.31 -20.96
C LEU A 460 2.80 -15.97 -21.68
N ALA A 461 2.71 -17.25 -22.00
CA ALA A 461 3.70 -17.98 -22.77
C ALA A 461 3.51 -17.85 -24.31
N SER A 462 2.36 -17.37 -24.79
CA SER A 462 2.04 -17.34 -26.23
C SER A 462 2.66 -16.18 -26.97
N ALA A 463 3.08 -15.10 -26.26
CA ALA A 463 3.62 -13.89 -26.84
C ALA A 463 4.69 -13.29 -25.92
N PRO A 464 5.54 -12.37 -26.39
CA PRO A 464 6.60 -11.73 -25.59
C PRO A 464 6.02 -10.70 -24.59
N ILE A 465 5.20 -11.14 -23.65
CA ILE A 465 4.57 -10.30 -22.64
C ILE A 465 5.58 -10.04 -21.52
N SER A 466 5.86 -8.77 -21.23
CA SER A 466 6.80 -8.33 -20.19
C SER A 466 6.16 -7.55 -19.05
N TYR A 467 4.85 -7.28 -19.16
CA TYR A 467 4.08 -6.53 -18.17
C TYR A 467 2.65 -7.06 -18.14
N VAL A 468 2.09 -7.12 -16.94
CA VAL A 468 0.68 -7.49 -16.71
C VAL A 468 0.05 -6.47 -15.78
N LYS A 469 -1.05 -5.81 -16.23
CA LYS A 469 -1.96 -5.05 -15.38
C LYS A 469 -3.07 -5.99 -14.92
N TRP A 470 -3.06 -6.38 -13.64
CA TRP A 470 -4.06 -7.25 -13.04
C TRP A 470 -5.11 -6.42 -12.32
N ASP A 471 -6.32 -6.43 -12.83
CA ASP A 471 -7.45 -5.65 -12.35
C ASP A 471 -8.46 -6.45 -11.52
N MET A 472 -9.29 -5.75 -10.77
CA MET A 472 -10.40 -6.28 -9.99
C MET A 472 -11.46 -5.17 -9.80
N ASN A 473 -12.57 -5.22 -10.56
CA ASN A 473 -13.44 -4.07 -10.75
C ASN A 473 -14.76 -4.12 -9.99
N ARG A 474 -14.88 -4.97 -9.00
CA ARG A 474 -16.07 -4.95 -8.13
C ARG A 474 -15.78 -5.46 -6.72
N SER A 475 -16.57 -4.98 -5.76
CA SER A 475 -16.58 -5.49 -4.39
C SER A 475 -17.36 -6.81 -4.29
N MET A 476 -17.03 -7.62 -3.28
CA MET A 476 -17.78 -8.83 -2.95
C MET A 476 -19.13 -8.48 -2.31
N THR A 477 -20.20 -9.03 -2.81
CA THR A 477 -21.58 -8.83 -2.30
C THR A 477 -22.11 -10.09 -1.62
N GLU A 478 -22.56 -11.09 -2.37
CA GLU A 478 -23.06 -12.34 -1.82
C GLU A 478 -21.90 -13.29 -1.49
N ALA A 479 -21.25 -13.06 -0.33
CA ALA A 479 -20.13 -13.87 0.12
C ALA A 479 -20.60 -15.24 0.61
N TYR A 480 -20.86 -16.14 -0.34
CA TYR A 480 -21.24 -17.52 -0.08
C TYR A 480 -20.64 -18.45 -1.14
N SER A 481 -19.93 -19.48 -0.69
CA SER A 481 -19.37 -20.54 -1.54
C SER A 481 -20.18 -21.82 -1.43
N THR A 482 -20.60 -22.37 -2.55
CA THR A 482 -21.26 -23.68 -2.57
C THR A 482 -20.28 -24.85 -2.33
N ALA A 483 -18.98 -24.59 -2.30
CA ALA A 483 -17.95 -25.58 -1.96
C ALA A 483 -17.71 -25.69 -0.45
N LEU A 484 -18.07 -24.66 0.31
CA LEU A 484 -17.87 -24.65 1.76
C LEU A 484 -19.13 -25.11 2.49
N PRO A 485 -19.02 -25.95 3.51
CA PRO A 485 -20.16 -26.29 4.37
C PRO A 485 -20.58 -25.06 5.21
N PRO A 486 -21.79 -25.07 5.78
CA PRO A 486 -22.34 -23.93 6.51
C PRO A 486 -21.44 -23.39 7.64
N GLU A 487 -20.78 -24.26 8.37
CA GLU A 487 -19.88 -23.93 9.47
C GLU A 487 -18.59 -23.19 9.04
N HIS A 488 -18.18 -23.31 7.76
CA HIS A 488 -17.01 -22.67 7.19
C HIS A 488 -17.31 -21.44 6.32
N GLN A 489 -18.58 -21.02 6.20
CA GLN A 489 -18.93 -19.86 5.36
C GLN A 489 -18.30 -18.56 5.85
N GLY A 490 -18.07 -18.39 7.15
CA GLY A 490 -17.36 -17.24 7.71
C GLY A 490 -15.86 -17.17 7.37
N GLU A 491 -15.29 -18.24 6.80
CA GLU A 491 -13.90 -18.30 6.37
C GLU A 491 -13.73 -17.81 4.92
N LEU A 492 -14.84 -17.74 4.16
CA LEU A 492 -14.81 -17.53 2.71
C LEU A 492 -13.99 -16.32 2.31
N ARG A 493 -14.19 -15.16 2.94
CA ARG A 493 -13.52 -13.92 2.56
C ARG A 493 -12.00 -14.01 2.74
N HIS A 494 -11.54 -14.67 3.80
CA HIS A 494 -10.12 -14.93 4.00
C HIS A 494 -9.58 -15.99 3.03
N ARG A 495 -10.31 -17.10 2.84
CA ARG A 495 -9.95 -18.16 1.86
C ARG A 495 -9.87 -17.62 0.43
N TYR A 496 -10.77 -16.71 0.06
CA TYR A 496 -10.74 -16.01 -1.21
C TYR A 496 -9.40 -15.30 -1.45
N ILE A 497 -8.97 -14.50 -0.48
CA ILE A 497 -7.70 -13.77 -0.57
C ILE A 497 -6.50 -14.73 -0.60
N LEU A 498 -6.55 -15.84 0.13
CA LEU A 498 -5.50 -16.89 0.05
C LEU A 498 -5.42 -17.49 -1.36
N GLY A 499 -6.57 -17.72 -2.03
CA GLY A 499 -6.61 -18.18 -3.42
C GLY A 499 -6.05 -17.15 -4.41
N VAL A 500 -6.33 -15.86 -4.19
CA VAL A 500 -5.73 -14.76 -4.99
C VAL A 500 -4.21 -14.74 -4.82
N TYR A 501 -3.72 -14.87 -3.59
CA TYR A 501 -2.28 -14.94 -3.31
C TYR A 501 -1.62 -16.16 -3.93
N ASP A 502 -2.28 -17.34 -3.91
CA ASP A 502 -1.78 -18.54 -4.56
C ASP A 502 -1.61 -18.33 -6.07
N LEU A 503 -2.62 -17.76 -6.73
CA LEU A 503 -2.56 -17.48 -8.16
C LEU A 503 -1.43 -16.51 -8.50
N TYR A 504 -1.29 -15.42 -7.74
CA TYR A 504 -0.18 -14.46 -7.89
C TYR A 504 1.18 -15.14 -7.67
N ALA A 505 1.34 -15.90 -6.60
CA ALA A 505 2.60 -16.59 -6.27
C ALA A 505 3.02 -17.55 -7.38
N ARG A 506 2.07 -18.31 -7.91
CA ARG A 506 2.31 -19.25 -9.01
C ARG A 506 2.68 -18.55 -10.31
N LEU A 507 1.96 -17.47 -10.69
CA LEU A 507 2.25 -16.71 -11.92
C LEU A 507 3.58 -15.97 -11.84
N THR A 508 3.86 -15.29 -10.72
CA THR A 508 5.13 -14.57 -10.54
C THR A 508 6.33 -15.51 -10.48
N THR A 509 6.14 -16.74 -9.97
CA THR A 509 7.17 -17.78 -9.98
C THR A 509 7.41 -18.35 -11.38
N ALA A 510 6.33 -18.59 -12.14
CA ALA A 510 6.43 -19.12 -13.50
C ALA A 510 6.99 -18.08 -14.50
N PHE A 511 6.70 -16.80 -14.27
CA PHE A 511 7.08 -15.70 -15.16
C PHE A 511 7.85 -14.58 -14.40
N PRO A 512 9.03 -14.84 -13.86
CA PRO A 512 9.77 -13.91 -13.00
C PRO A 512 10.25 -12.65 -13.72
N GLY A 513 10.26 -12.66 -15.07
CA GLY A 513 10.62 -11.52 -15.91
C GLY A 513 9.49 -10.51 -16.12
N ILE A 514 8.24 -10.89 -15.87
CA ILE A 514 7.08 -10.03 -16.05
C ILE A 514 6.95 -9.05 -14.88
N LEU A 515 6.75 -7.77 -15.19
CA LEU A 515 6.34 -6.78 -14.19
C LEU A 515 4.81 -6.85 -14.01
N PHE A 516 4.37 -7.22 -12.82
CA PHE A 516 2.96 -7.17 -12.46
C PHE A 516 2.61 -5.82 -11.82
N GLU A 517 1.52 -5.21 -12.29
CA GLU A 517 0.86 -4.06 -11.66
C GLU A 517 -0.49 -4.51 -11.10
N SER A 518 -0.74 -4.22 -9.83
CA SER A 518 -2.05 -4.42 -9.21
C SER A 518 -2.96 -3.24 -9.53
N CYS A 519 -4.16 -3.53 -10.04
CA CYS A 519 -5.25 -2.58 -10.20
C CYS A 519 -6.50 -3.11 -9.49
N ALA A 520 -7.39 -2.23 -9.03
CA ALA A 520 -8.70 -2.60 -8.53
C ALA A 520 -9.64 -1.41 -8.67
N SER A 521 -10.16 -1.17 -9.89
CA SER A 521 -10.77 0.10 -10.25
C SER A 521 -9.86 1.25 -9.77
N GLY A 522 -8.66 1.29 -10.28
CA GLY A 522 -7.61 2.16 -9.72
C GLY A 522 -6.99 1.61 -8.44
N GLY A 523 -6.93 2.45 -7.42
CA GLY A 523 -6.24 2.15 -6.16
C GLY A 523 -7.05 1.43 -5.10
N GLY A 524 -8.12 0.73 -5.47
CA GLY A 524 -9.03 0.05 -4.53
C GLY A 524 -8.42 -1.14 -3.79
N ARG A 525 -7.24 -1.61 -4.20
CA ARG A 525 -6.47 -2.66 -3.54
C ARG A 525 -4.96 -2.33 -3.56
N PHE A 526 -4.65 -1.06 -3.37
CA PHE A 526 -3.27 -0.61 -3.20
C PHE A 526 -2.86 -0.78 -1.74
N ASP A 527 -2.31 -1.93 -1.41
CA ASP A 527 -1.97 -2.35 -0.06
C ASP A 527 -0.66 -3.16 -0.03
N PRO A 528 -0.07 -3.39 1.16
CA PRO A 528 1.18 -4.12 1.25
C PRO A 528 1.06 -5.61 0.87
N GLY A 529 -0.13 -6.21 0.98
CA GLY A 529 -0.35 -7.61 0.56
C GLY A 529 -0.12 -7.78 -0.93
N MET A 530 -0.68 -6.89 -1.76
CA MET A 530 -0.46 -6.91 -3.21
C MET A 530 0.98 -6.55 -3.58
N LEU A 531 1.61 -5.57 -2.89
CA LEU A 531 2.99 -5.16 -3.19
C LEU A 531 4.03 -6.29 -3.03
N ALA A 532 3.73 -7.33 -2.27
CA ALA A 532 4.59 -8.50 -2.16
C ALA A 532 4.74 -9.26 -3.50
N TYR A 533 3.74 -9.18 -4.37
CA TYR A 533 3.69 -9.87 -5.67
C TYR A 533 3.78 -8.90 -6.85
N ALA A 534 3.07 -7.80 -6.77
CA ALA A 534 3.02 -6.73 -7.77
C ALA A 534 3.70 -5.48 -7.19
N PRO A 535 5.00 -5.25 -7.48
CA PRO A 535 5.77 -4.16 -6.85
C PRO A 535 5.35 -2.76 -7.34
N GLN A 536 4.32 -2.68 -8.15
CA GLN A 536 3.67 -1.49 -8.68
C GLN A 536 2.17 -1.66 -8.60
N ALA A 537 1.43 -0.57 -8.34
CA ALA A 537 -0.02 -0.54 -8.35
C ALA A 537 -0.52 0.67 -9.15
N TRP A 538 -1.65 0.51 -9.83
CA TRP A 538 -2.37 1.62 -10.42
C TRP A 538 -2.95 2.49 -9.30
N THR A 539 -2.46 3.71 -9.18
CA THR A 539 -2.72 4.54 -8.00
C THR A 539 -4.16 5.00 -7.92
N SER A 540 -4.76 5.33 -9.06
CA SER A 540 -6.16 5.77 -9.19
C SER A 540 -6.56 5.79 -10.67
N ASP A 541 -7.82 5.47 -10.97
CA ASP A 541 -8.42 5.69 -12.29
C ASP A 541 -8.57 7.18 -12.60
N ASP A 542 -8.51 8.04 -11.58
CA ASP A 542 -8.47 9.48 -11.83
C ASP A 542 -7.07 9.90 -12.31
N THR A 543 -6.99 10.21 -13.59
CA THR A 543 -5.79 10.68 -14.27
C THR A 543 -5.66 12.20 -14.29
N ASP A 544 -6.63 12.94 -13.72
CA ASP A 544 -6.54 14.39 -13.58
C ASP A 544 -5.39 14.82 -12.69
N ALA A 545 -4.50 15.66 -13.22
CA ALA A 545 -3.29 16.07 -12.50
C ALA A 545 -3.58 16.78 -11.18
N ILE A 546 -4.69 17.50 -11.07
CA ILE A 546 -5.04 18.26 -9.86
C ILE A 546 -5.55 17.35 -8.75
N GLU A 547 -6.41 16.38 -9.08
CA GLU A 547 -6.84 15.35 -8.11
C GLU A 547 -5.65 14.46 -7.70
N ARG A 548 -4.75 14.13 -8.63
CA ARG A 548 -3.53 13.36 -8.35
C ARG A 548 -2.61 14.02 -7.33
N LEU A 549 -2.62 15.35 -7.20
CA LEU A 549 -1.85 16.01 -6.13
C LEU A 549 -2.26 15.50 -4.73
N ARG A 550 -3.57 15.33 -4.48
CA ARG A 550 -4.08 14.82 -3.21
C ARG A 550 -3.89 13.30 -3.08
N ILE A 551 -4.19 12.57 -4.14
CA ILE A 551 -4.09 11.11 -4.18
C ILE A 551 -2.64 10.66 -3.98
N GLN A 552 -1.68 11.24 -4.70
CA GLN A 552 -0.25 10.88 -4.58
C GLN A 552 0.35 11.35 -3.26
N TRP A 553 -0.07 12.52 -2.74
CA TRP A 553 0.34 12.96 -1.42
C TRP A 553 -0.06 11.97 -0.34
N GLY A 554 -1.35 11.61 -0.27
CA GLY A 554 -1.84 10.66 0.72
C GLY A 554 -1.21 9.28 0.55
N THR A 555 -1.08 8.80 -0.70
CA THR A 555 -0.41 7.53 -0.99
C THR A 555 1.03 7.52 -0.47
N SER A 556 1.76 8.63 -0.59
CA SER A 556 3.14 8.78 -0.13
C SER A 556 3.33 8.72 1.39
N LEU A 557 2.25 8.74 2.18
CA LEU A 557 2.39 8.52 3.63
C LEU A 557 2.84 7.09 3.96
N ALA A 558 2.43 6.12 3.15
CA ALA A 558 2.73 4.71 3.36
C ALA A 558 3.63 4.09 2.28
N TYR A 559 3.50 4.52 1.02
CA TYR A 559 4.00 3.78 -0.14
C TYR A 559 5.08 4.55 -0.91
N PRO A 560 6.15 3.85 -1.40
CA PRO A 560 7.23 4.47 -2.15
C PRO A 560 6.79 4.87 -3.56
N LEU A 561 7.48 5.86 -4.14
CA LEU A 561 7.22 6.33 -5.52
C LEU A 561 7.27 5.20 -6.56
N SER A 562 8.16 4.24 -6.36
CA SER A 562 8.32 3.08 -7.28
C SER A 562 7.09 2.17 -7.35
N SER A 563 6.15 2.30 -6.41
CA SER A 563 4.91 1.53 -6.41
C SER A 563 3.71 2.29 -6.98
N MET A 564 3.85 3.58 -7.31
CA MET A 564 2.74 4.44 -7.72
C MET A 564 2.68 4.60 -9.25
N GLY A 565 1.79 3.92 -9.94
CA GLY A 565 1.49 4.20 -11.35
C GLY A 565 0.94 5.63 -11.53
N ALA A 566 1.53 6.42 -12.44
CA ALA A 566 1.16 7.81 -12.66
C ALA A 566 1.23 8.15 -14.17
N HIS A 567 0.05 8.39 -14.78
CA HIS A 567 -0.06 8.59 -16.21
C HIS A 567 -0.56 9.99 -16.57
N VAL A 568 -0.11 10.46 -17.73
CA VAL A 568 -0.61 11.65 -18.42
C VAL A 568 -1.77 11.22 -19.32
N SER A 569 -2.96 11.77 -19.10
CA SER A 569 -4.16 11.49 -19.90
C SER A 569 -4.48 12.62 -20.89
N ALA A 570 -5.47 12.39 -21.75
CA ALA A 570 -6.06 13.41 -22.60
C ALA A 570 -6.79 14.51 -21.81
N VAL A 571 -7.13 15.60 -22.47
CA VAL A 571 -8.00 16.66 -21.96
C VAL A 571 -9.09 16.96 -22.98
N PRO A 572 -10.33 17.25 -22.56
CA PRO A 572 -10.83 17.29 -21.17
C PRO A 572 -10.67 15.92 -20.47
N ASN A 573 -10.27 15.93 -19.20
CA ASN A 573 -10.10 14.69 -18.43
C ASN A 573 -11.40 13.88 -18.34
N HIS A 574 -11.32 12.55 -18.46
CA HIS A 574 -12.50 11.68 -18.55
C HIS A 574 -13.32 11.59 -17.25
N GLN A 575 -12.69 11.75 -16.08
CA GLN A 575 -13.36 11.66 -14.77
C GLN A 575 -14.00 13.00 -14.36
N VAL A 576 -13.29 14.12 -14.55
CA VAL A 576 -13.69 15.42 -13.99
C VAL A 576 -13.93 16.51 -15.05
N GLY A 577 -13.68 16.25 -16.32
CA GLY A 577 -13.90 17.22 -17.42
C GLY A 577 -12.93 18.41 -17.41
N ARG A 578 -11.89 18.39 -16.59
CA ARG A 578 -10.92 19.49 -16.45
C ARG A 578 -9.94 19.53 -17.61
N VAL A 579 -9.55 20.74 -18.01
CA VAL A 579 -8.50 20.98 -19.01
C VAL A 579 -7.29 21.56 -18.30
N THR A 580 -6.20 20.80 -18.27
CA THR A 580 -4.94 21.20 -17.64
C THR A 580 -3.80 21.20 -18.69
N PRO A 581 -2.78 22.06 -18.54
CA PRO A 581 -1.64 22.08 -19.46
C PRO A 581 -0.91 20.72 -19.49
N LEU A 582 -0.42 20.30 -20.65
CA LEU A 582 0.33 19.05 -20.81
C LEU A 582 1.57 19.02 -19.90
N ALA A 583 2.28 20.14 -19.78
CA ALA A 583 3.41 20.31 -18.87
C ALA A 583 3.03 20.04 -17.40
N THR A 584 1.86 20.48 -16.94
CA THR A 584 1.39 20.26 -15.57
C THR A 584 1.03 18.79 -15.34
N ARG A 585 0.34 18.14 -16.30
CA ARG A 585 0.02 16.72 -16.24
C ARG A 585 1.28 15.88 -16.07
N ALA A 586 2.31 16.14 -16.88
CA ALA A 586 3.59 15.45 -16.79
C ALA A 586 4.34 15.76 -15.48
N ALA A 587 4.38 17.03 -15.07
CA ALA A 587 5.07 17.43 -13.84
C ALA A 587 4.53 16.73 -12.59
N VAL A 588 3.22 16.44 -12.52
CA VAL A 588 2.62 15.66 -11.44
C VAL A 588 2.95 14.17 -11.60
N ALA A 589 2.81 13.64 -12.81
CA ALA A 589 3.04 12.22 -13.11
C ALA A 589 4.52 11.80 -12.96
N PHE A 590 5.49 12.70 -13.05
CA PHE A 590 6.90 12.39 -12.83
C PHE A 590 7.20 11.80 -11.46
N PHE A 591 6.42 12.12 -10.44
CA PHE A 591 6.61 11.59 -9.11
C PHE A 591 5.81 10.28 -8.91
N GLY A 592 6.24 9.26 -9.64
CA GLY A 592 5.70 7.92 -9.69
C GLY A 592 6.33 7.11 -10.81
N VAL A 593 5.68 6.00 -11.18
CA VAL A 593 6.00 5.21 -12.38
C VAL A 593 5.29 5.88 -13.56
N PHE A 594 6.05 6.62 -14.34
CA PHE A 594 5.56 7.53 -15.34
C PHE A 594 5.07 6.82 -16.60
N GLY A 595 3.95 7.26 -17.12
CA GLY A 595 3.38 6.80 -18.39
C GLY A 595 2.37 7.75 -18.98
N TYR A 596 1.74 7.28 -20.05
CA TYR A 596 0.67 7.95 -20.77
C TYR A 596 -0.55 7.03 -20.90
N GLU A 597 -1.73 7.62 -20.86
CA GLU A 597 -2.99 6.92 -21.08
C GLU A 597 -3.85 7.79 -22.00
N LEU A 598 -3.59 7.70 -23.30
CA LEU A 598 -4.20 8.54 -24.35
C LEU A 598 -3.92 7.97 -25.74
N ASP A 599 -4.65 8.47 -26.73
CA ASP A 599 -4.36 8.20 -28.16
C ASP A 599 -3.13 9.00 -28.63
N THR A 600 -2.00 8.32 -28.80
CA THR A 600 -0.75 8.94 -29.25
C THR A 600 -0.82 9.52 -30.66
N THR A 601 -1.70 8.97 -31.50
CA THR A 601 -1.87 9.43 -32.90
C THR A 601 -2.60 10.77 -32.99
N ALA A 602 -3.41 11.09 -31.97
CA ALA A 602 -4.15 12.36 -31.88
C ALA A 602 -3.27 13.55 -31.44
N LEU A 603 -2.05 13.30 -30.97
CA LEU A 603 -1.13 14.37 -30.55
C LEU A 603 -0.70 15.25 -31.74
N THR A 604 -0.81 16.56 -31.54
CA THR A 604 -0.29 17.55 -32.47
C THR A 604 1.26 17.51 -32.52
N GLU A 605 1.85 18.03 -33.57
CA GLU A 605 3.30 18.17 -33.70
C GLU A 605 3.96 18.90 -32.51
N HIS A 606 3.27 19.89 -31.93
CA HIS A 606 3.75 20.59 -30.74
C HIS A 606 3.76 19.68 -29.53
N GLU A 607 2.65 18.99 -29.26
CA GLU A 607 2.51 18.04 -28.15
C GLU A 607 3.48 16.87 -28.30
N ARG A 608 3.71 16.34 -29.51
CA ARG A 608 4.71 15.30 -29.75
C ARG A 608 6.10 15.73 -29.31
N ARG A 609 6.53 16.97 -29.65
CA ARG A 609 7.81 17.49 -29.18
C ARG A 609 7.88 17.66 -27.67
N GLU A 610 6.79 18.10 -27.07
CA GLU A 610 6.68 18.22 -25.60
C GLU A 610 6.74 16.85 -24.90
N VAL A 611 5.99 15.86 -25.39
CA VAL A 611 6.00 14.48 -24.88
C VAL A 611 7.40 13.86 -25.00
N ALA A 612 8.07 14.00 -26.16
CA ALA A 612 9.43 13.50 -26.33
C ALA A 612 10.41 14.12 -25.32
N ALA A 613 10.29 15.41 -25.02
CA ALA A 613 11.10 16.09 -24.01
C ALA A 613 10.78 15.59 -22.60
N GLN A 614 9.50 15.34 -22.29
CA GLN A 614 9.04 14.77 -21.01
C GLN A 614 9.60 13.37 -20.80
N VAL A 615 9.51 12.50 -21.80
CA VAL A 615 10.06 11.13 -21.77
C VAL A 615 11.58 11.16 -21.57
N ALA A 616 12.29 12.00 -22.31
CA ALA A 616 13.74 12.15 -22.19
C ALA A 616 14.15 12.65 -20.79
N PHE A 617 13.42 13.64 -20.24
CA PHE A 617 13.62 14.13 -18.88
C PHE A 617 13.42 13.02 -17.86
N TYR A 618 12.30 12.31 -17.92
CA TYR A 618 12.02 11.25 -16.98
C TYR A 618 13.05 10.13 -17.02
N LYS A 619 13.44 9.67 -18.22
CA LYS A 619 14.47 8.63 -18.38
C LYS A 619 15.83 9.05 -17.80
N ARG A 620 16.18 10.32 -17.86
CA ARG A 620 17.40 10.86 -17.26
C ARG A 620 17.37 10.88 -15.74
N HIS A 621 16.20 11.08 -15.13
CA HIS A 621 16.06 11.30 -13.70
C HIS A 621 15.26 10.19 -12.98
N ARG A 622 14.85 9.12 -13.70
CA ARG A 622 13.94 8.09 -13.16
C ARG A 622 14.49 7.33 -11.96
N ASP A 623 15.79 7.20 -11.84
CA ASP A 623 16.42 6.59 -10.66
C ASP A 623 16.15 7.41 -9.39
N VAL A 624 16.18 8.74 -9.48
CA VAL A 624 15.78 9.61 -8.37
C VAL A 624 14.26 9.63 -8.19
N LEU A 625 13.50 9.71 -9.30
CA LEU A 625 12.04 9.84 -9.27
C LEU A 625 11.31 8.55 -8.85
N GLN A 626 11.91 7.37 -9.08
CA GLN A 626 11.33 6.09 -8.67
C GLN A 626 11.92 5.57 -7.36
N LEU A 627 13.25 5.65 -7.19
CA LEU A 627 13.98 4.97 -6.12
C LEU A 627 14.53 5.94 -5.06
N GLY A 628 14.44 7.25 -5.28
CA GLY A 628 14.87 8.27 -4.34
C GLY A 628 13.93 8.38 -3.11
N ARG A 629 14.40 9.05 -2.08
CA ARG A 629 13.59 9.44 -0.92
C ARG A 629 12.57 10.50 -1.33
N PHE A 630 11.30 10.27 -1.07
CA PHE A 630 10.25 11.25 -1.28
C PHE A 630 10.09 12.17 -0.07
N VAL A 631 10.03 13.47 -0.31
CA VAL A 631 9.93 14.51 0.72
C VAL A 631 8.74 15.41 0.41
N ARG A 632 7.75 15.42 1.29
CA ARG A 632 6.59 16.31 1.23
C ARG A 632 6.99 17.70 1.75
N LEU A 633 6.70 18.75 0.99
CA LEU A 633 7.12 20.13 1.30
C LEU A 633 5.95 21.05 1.60
N ARG A 634 4.86 20.95 0.84
CA ARG A 634 3.63 21.75 1.03
C ARG A 634 2.42 20.87 0.72
N SER A 635 1.58 20.68 1.72
CA SER A 635 0.42 19.80 1.64
C SER A 635 -0.70 20.39 0.81
N PRO A 636 -1.30 19.61 -0.13
CA PRO A 636 -2.52 20.02 -0.84
C PRO A 636 -3.77 19.97 0.05
N PHE A 637 -3.65 19.54 1.30
CA PHE A 637 -4.71 19.52 2.30
C PHE A 637 -4.63 20.70 3.26
N ASP A 638 -3.53 21.49 3.24
CA ASP A 638 -3.37 22.64 4.12
C ASP A 638 -4.00 23.90 3.54
N GLY A 639 -4.50 24.76 4.42
CA GLY A 639 -5.09 26.05 4.04
C GLY A 639 -6.30 25.88 3.12
N ASP A 640 -6.26 26.50 1.94
CA ASP A 640 -7.29 26.37 0.91
C ASP A 640 -6.96 25.36 -0.20
N GLY A 641 -5.83 24.65 -0.07
CA GLY A 641 -5.40 23.61 -1.00
C GLY A 641 -5.00 24.13 -2.40
N THR A 642 -4.67 25.41 -2.53
CA THR A 642 -4.33 26.02 -3.81
C THR A 642 -2.88 25.82 -4.23
N GLU A 643 -2.01 25.33 -3.35
CA GLU A 643 -0.62 25.04 -3.64
C GLU A 643 -0.21 23.67 -3.08
N ALA A 644 0.67 22.98 -3.79
CA ALA A 644 1.30 21.76 -3.33
C ALA A 644 2.77 21.73 -3.75
N ALA A 645 3.62 21.02 -2.98
CA ALA A 645 5.00 20.82 -3.37
C ALA A 645 5.60 19.58 -2.70
N TRP A 646 6.47 18.91 -3.42
CA TRP A 646 7.25 17.78 -2.96
C TRP A 646 8.58 17.65 -3.71
N MET A 647 9.41 16.74 -3.29
CA MET A 647 10.67 16.45 -3.99
C MET A 647 11.08 14.99 -3.83
N ALA A 648 11.84 14.50 -4.77
CA ALA A 648 12.55 13.23 -4.69
C ALA A 648 14.06 13.51 -4.60
N ILE A 649 14.78 12.81 -3.69
CA ILE A 649 16.21 13.00 -3.43
C ILE A 649 16.93 11.67 -3.61
N SER A 650 18.08 11.66 -4.29
CA SER A 650 18.95 10.48 -4.38
C SER A 650 19.49 10.08 -3.00
N GLY A 651 19.78 8.79 -2.80
CA GLY A 651 20.28 8.27 -1.53
C GLY A 651 21.57 8.92 -1.04
N ASP A 652 22.44 9.36 -1.96
CA ASP A 652 23.67 10.08 -1.69
C ASP A 652 23.48 11.60 -1.49
N ARG A 653 22.23 12.09 -1.58
CA ARG A 653 21.81 13.49 -1.51
C ARG A 653 22.44 14.41 -2.55
N ARG A 654 23.04 13.87 -3.60
CA ARG A 654 23.73 14.67 -4.62
C ARG A 654 22.80 15.15 -5.74
N ARG A 655 21.63 14.52 -5.90
CA ARG A 655 20.64 14.88 -6.91
C ARG A 655 19.25 14.99 -6.27
N ALA A 656 18.46 15.95 -6.72
CA ALA A 656 17.05 16.05 -6.35
C ALA A 656 16.23 16.61 -7.50
N VAL A 657 14.95 16.23 -7.54
CA VAL A 657 13.93 16.81 -8.42
C VAL A 657 12.83 17.36 -7.54
N VAL A 658 12.49 18.64 -7.74
CA VAL A 658 11.46 19.36 -6.96
C VAL A 658 10.29 19.68 -7.87
N GLY A 659 9.07 19.31 -7.44
CA GLY A 659 7.82 19.73 -8.04
C GLY A 659 7.10 20.74 -7.16
N ALA A 660 6.70 21.85 -7.74
CA ALA A 660 5.89 22.88 -7.10
C ALA A 660 4.68 23.20 -7.99
N TYR A 661 3.49 23.12 -7.39
CA TYR A 661 2.22 23.17 -8.11
C TYR A 661 1.33 24.28 -7.56
N ARG A 662 0.60 24.93 -8.48
CA ARG A 662 -0.44 25.90 -8.18
C ARG A 662 -1.74 25.43 -8.81
N VAL A 663 -2.75 25.19 -7.98
CA VAL A 663 -4.08 24.77 -8.41
C VAL A 663 -4.89 25.98 -8.89
N LEU A 664 -4.92 27.04 -8.07
CA LEU A 664 -5.61 28.29 -8.40
C LEU A 664 -4.69 29.48 -8.14
N ASP A 665 -4.66 30.44 -9.06
CA ASP A 665 -3.95 31.70 -8.85
C ASP A 665 -4.84 32.72 -8.07
N ARG A 666 -4.18 33.62 -7.35
CA ARG A 666 -4.84 34.66 -6.56
C ARG A 666 -4.49 36.05 -7.08
N PRO A 667 -5.45 36.96 -7.15
CA PRO A 667 -5.15 38.33 -7.53
C PRO A 667 -4.24 39.00 -6.49
N TYR A 668 -3.21 39.71 -6.98
CA TYR A 668 -2.30 40.51 -6.17
C TYR A 668 -1.54 39.74 -5.08
N ASP A 669 -1.15 38.50 -5.36
CA ASP A 669 -0.44 37.64 -4.44
C ASP A 669 1.07 38.02 -4.37
N GLY A 670 1.67 37.98 -3.18
CA GLY A 670 3.03 38.43 -2.92
C GLY A 670 4.13 37.47 -3.38
N PRO A 671 5.42 37.81 -3.14
CA PRO A 671 6.51 36.89 -3.34
C PRO A 671 6.32 35.61 -2.54
N SER A 672 6.65 34.45 -3.13
CA SER A 672 6.56 33.15 -2.48
C SER A 672 7.87 32.36 -2.58
N ARG A 673 8.22 31.67 -1.49
CA ARG A 673 9.38 30.79 -1.43
C ARG A 673 9.02 29.42 -0.92
N LEU A 674 9.75 28.42 -1.39
CA LEU A 674 9.63 27.01 -1.00
C LEU A 674 10.94 26.58 -0.31
N ARG A 675 10.92 26.37 1.00
CA ARG A 675 12.06 25.78 1.71
C ARG A 675 12.15 24.31 1.37
N LEU A 676 13.33 23.87 0.96
CA LEU A 676 13.61 22.47 0.69
C LEU A 676 13.99 21.74 1.97
N ARG A 677 14.04 20.41 1.93
CA ARG A 677 14.32 19.58 3.09
C ARG A 677 15.16 18.37 2.69
N GLY A 678 15.94 17.84 3.62
CA GLY A 678 16.69 16.60 3.43
C GLY A 678 17.91 16.69 2.51
N LEU A 679 18.26 17.87 2.00
CA LEU A 679 19.53 18.11 1.30
C LEU A 679 20.72 18.00 2.27
N ASP A 680 21.91 17.87 1.73
CA ASP A 680 23.13 17.96 2.51
C ASP A 680 23.53 19.44 2.67
N PRO A 681 23.58 19.99 3.91
CA PRO A 681 23.91 21.39 4.13
C PRO A 681 25.35 21.75 3.73
N ALA A 682 26.24 20.77 3.64
CA ALA A 682 27.63 20.96 3.25
C ALA A 682 27.85 21.00 1.74
N LEU A 683 26.87 20.56 0.93
CA LEU A 683 26.98 20.54 -0.52
C LEU A 683 26.43 21.83 -1.16
N ALA A 684 27.06 22.23 -2.26
CA ALA A 684 26.53 23.24 -3.17
C ALA A 684 25.80 22.54 -4.34
N TYR A 685 24.64 23.06 -4.71
CA TYR A 685 23.79 22.51 -5.77
C TYR A 685 23.60 23.52 -6.89
N ARG A 686 23.80 23.06 -8.12
CA ARG A 686 23.30 23.77 -9.30
C ARG A 686 21.81 23.54 -9.40
N VAL A 687 21.03 24.61 -9.36
CA VAL A 687 19.58 24.59 -9.54
C VAL A 687 19.26 24.93 -10.99
N ALA A 688 18.53 24.06 -11.67
CA ALA A 688 18.09 24.24 -13.04
C ALA A 688 16.57 24.06 -13.14
N PRO A 689 15.81 25.04 -13.66
CA PRO A 689 14.39 24.84 -13.98
C PRO A 689 14.24 23.88 -15.17
N TRP A 690 13.12 23.15 -15.23
CA TRP A 690 12.76 22.31 -16.35
C TRP A 690 11.28 22.44 -16.71
N PRO A 691 10.91 22.63 -18.00
CA PRO A 691 11.82 23.10 -19.06
C PRO A 691 12.39 24.48 -18.71
N ASP A 692 13.53 24.82 -19.28
CA ASP A 692 14.11 26.16 -19.08
C ASP A 692 13.24 27.20 -19.82
N GLY A 693 12.39 27.86 -19.08
CA GLY A 693 11.45 28.87 -19.59
C GLY A 693 12.02 30.27 -19.62
N GLY A 694 13.18 30.51 -18.97
CA GLY A 694 13.86 31.79 -18.92
C GLY A 694 13.04 32.93 -18.30
N ASP A 695 12.01 32.65 -17.53
CA ASP A 695 11.21 33.65 -16.84
C ASP A 695 11.90 34.28 -15.60
N ALA A 696 11.24 35.19 -14.92
CA ALA A 696 11.82 35.86 -13.75
C ALA A 696 12.10 34.90 -12.58
N VAL A 697 11.26 33.87 -12.38
CA VAL A 697 11.43 32.82 -11.36
C VAL A 697 12.60 31.94 -11.72
N ASP A 698 12.70 31.50 -12.97
CA ASP A 698 13.79 30.68 -13.46
C ASP A 698 15.14 31.40 -13.29
N ARG A 699 15.23 32.67 -13.70
CA ARG A 699 16.44 33.49 -13.51
C ARG A 699 16.77 33.70 -12.03
N ALA A 700 15.78 33.77 -11.15
CA ALA A 700 16.02 33.91 -9.71
C ALA A 700 16.60 32.65 -9.07
N ASN A 701 16.31 31.47 -9.64
CA ASN A 701 16.74 30.17 -9.12
C ASN A 701 17.93 29.56 -9.85
N ALA A 702 18.11 29.82 -11.17
CA ALA A 702 19.14 29.20 -12.03
C ALA A 702 20.56 29.63 -11.65
N ARG A 703 21.08 29.10 -10.54
CA ARG A 703 22.43 29.37 -10.01
C ARG A 703 22.89 28.26 -9.07
N VAL A 704 24.16 28.31 -8.69
CA VAL A 704 24.71 27.46 -7.64
C VAL A 704 24.31 28.03 -6.28
N ARG A 705 23.77 27.17 -5.39
CA ARG A 705 23.30 27.52 -4.04
C ARG A 705 23.71 26.47 -3.03
N GLY A 706 24.02 26.88 -1.80
CA GLY A 706 24.28 25.94 -0.70
C GLY A 706 23.03 25.12 -0.34
N GLY A 707 23.21 23.88 0.10
CA GLY A 707 22.11 23.07 0.64
C GLY A 707 21.48 23.72 1.86
N ASP A 708 22.29 24.34 2.72
CA ASP A 708 21.84 25.14 3.88
C ASP A 708 20.96 26.33 3.44
N ASP A 709 21.39 27.09 2.42
CA ASP A 709 20.61 28.20 1.85
C ASP A 709 19.26 27.72 1.26
N LEU A 710 19.26 26.61 0.50
CA LEU A 710 18.05 26.02 -0.08
C LEU A 710 17.08 25.53 1.02
N MET A 711 17.58 25.02 2.12
CA MET A 711 16.76 24.60 3.25
C MET A 711 16.29 25.77 4.13
N ALA A 712 17.12 26.79 4.33
CA ALA A 712 16.78 27.92 5.19
C ALA A 712 15.98 29.02 4.47
N ALA A 713 16.41 29.43 3.26
CA ALA A 713 15.80 30.50 2.47
C ALA A 713 14.88 30.02 1.33
N GLY A 714 15.14 28.82 0.78
CA GLY A 714 14.29 28.15 -0.18
C GLY A 714 14.37 28.68 -1.62
N LEU A 715 13.70 27.98 -2.55
CA LEU A 715 13.51 28.37 -3.94
C LEU A 715 12.47 29.50 -4.04
N THR A 716 12.68 30.41 -4.98
CA THR A 716 11.69 31.42 -5.34
C THR A 716 10.62 30.79 -6.22
N LEU A 717 9.36 30.79 -5.80
CA LEU A 717 8.22 30.33 -6.60
C LEU A 717 7.47 31.48 -7.26
N ARG A 718 7.54 32.68 -6.70
CA ARG A 718 6.94 33.91 -7.23
C ARG A 718 7.83 35.09 -6.88
N VAL A 719 8.08 35.96 -7.87
CA VAL A 719 8.90 37.16 -7.68
C VAL A 719 8.05 38.33 -7.18
N GLY A 720 6.81 38.41 -7.62
CA GLY A 720 5.87 39.45 -7.20
C GLY A 720 4.52 39.41 -7.91
N PRO A 721 3.61 40.35 -7.59
CA PRO A 721 2.22 40.27 -8.04
C PRO A 721 2.02 40.59 -9.52
N PHE A 722 3.07 41.02 -10.24
CA PHE A 722 3.01 41.39 -11.66
C PHE A 722 3.83 40.49 -12.56
N ASP A 723 4.26 39.30 -12.08
CA ASP A 723 4.95 38.32 -12.92
C ASP A 723 3.93 37.66 -13.88
N PRO A 724 3.93 37.97 -15.20
CA PRO A 724 2.89 37.52 -16.10
C PRO A 724 2.94 36.02 -16.39
N VAL A 725 4.10 35.40 -16.21
CA VAL A 725 4.30 33.94 -16.47
C VAL A 725 3.90 33.10 -15.25
N ALA A 726 3.93 33.71 -14.06
CA ALA A 726 3.53 33.03 -12.82
C ALA A 726 2.00 33.03 -12.58
N ARG A 727 1.23 33.61 -13.48
CA ARG A 727 -0.23 33.79 -13.35
C ARG A 727 -0.97 32.81 -14.25
N ALA A 728 -1.21 31.63 -13.72
CA ALA A 728 -2.11 30.68 -14.37
C ALA A 728 -2.63 29.69 -13.34
N ASP A 729 -3.90 29.38 -13.41
CA ASP A 729 -4.43 28.19 -12.76
C ASP A 729 -3.76 26.94 -13.34
N TYR A 730 -3.67 25.91 -12.52
CA TYR A 730 -3.07 24.62 -12.89
C TYR A 730 -1.60 24.73 -13.35
N GLY A 731 -0.84 25.65 -12.73
CA GLY A 731 0.58 25.82 -13.04
C GLY A 731 1.47 24.80 -12.31
N ALA A 732 2.56 24.40 -12.97
CA ALA A 732 3.59 23.55 -12.36
C ALA A 732 4.99 24.07 -12.67
N ARG A 733 5.94 23.85 -11.75
CA ARG A 733 7.36 24.11 -11.91
C ARG A 733 8.16 22.92 -11.45
N ILE A 734 9.11 22.52 -12.27
CA ILE A 734 10.09 21.48 -11.91
C ILE A 734 11.46 22.13 -11.79
N PHE A 735 12.19 21.80 -10.71
CA PHE A 735 13.59 22.18 -10.54
C PHE A 735 14.44 20.92 -10.35
N VAL A 736 15.54 20.85 -11.07
CA VAL A 736 16.56 19.82 -10.91
C VAL A 736 17.72 20.40 -10.11
N LEU A 737 18.16 19.67 -9.10
CA LEU A 737 19.31 20.01 -8.26
C LEU A 737 20.40 18.97 -8.47
N GLU A 738 21.60 19.43 -8.83
CA GLU A 738 22.77 18.56 -8.98
C GLU A 738 23.92 19.16 -8.15
N ALA A 739 24.50 18.35 -7.22
CA ALA A 739 25.65 18.78 -6.44
C ALA A 739 26.83 19.05 -7.36
N VAL A 740 27.46 20.21 -7.19
CA VAL A 740 28.68 20.58 -7.91
C VAL A 740 29.90 20.23 -7.04
N ALA A 741 31.04 19.94 -7.69
CA ALA A 741 32.30 19.80 -6.98
C ALA A 741 32.61 21.14 -6.32
N GLU A 742 33.17 21.12 -5.10
CA GLU A 742 33.78 22.32 -4.50
C GLU A 742 34.83 22.84 -5.46
N ALA A 743 34.75 24.14 -5.79
CA ALA A 743 35.69 24.82 -6.69
C ALA A 743 37.04 25.05 -5.98
#